data_4cb71e13cb5fd766197245304b7f04af
#
_entry.id   4cb71e13cb5fd766197245304b7f04af
#
_cell.length_a   1.000
_cell.length_b   1.000
_cell.length_c   1.000
_cell.angle_alpha   90.00
_cell.angle_beta   90.00
_cell.angle_gamma   90.00
#
_symmetry.space_group_name_H-M   'P 1'
#
loop_
_entity.id
_entity.type
_entity.pdbx_description
1 polymer ?
#
loop_
_entity_poly.entity_id
_entity_poly.type
_entity_poly.pdbx_seq_one_letter_code
_entity_poly.pdbx_strand_id
1 'polypeptide(L)'
;MKSLVIAEKPSVARDIARVLHCSQKGNGTLEGKDYVVTWALGHLVTLADPEEYDKKYTKWELSTLPMMPEKMKLVVIRQTSKQYNAVKTQLYRKDIGEIIIATDAGREGELVARWILAKADCHKPIKRLWISSVTDKAIRDGFAHLKNGHDYDDLYRAAQARAEADWLVGMNGTRALTCKYNAQLSCGRVQTPTLAMIARREQEIREFKPEDYYGITLQAGNVRWTWRDGKSGSLRTFKKERAQEIQTKAGKSNLTITKVSRKPKKTYAPGLYDLTTLQREANQKYGFSAKETLNIMQRLYENHKVLTYPRTDSRYIGKDVVPTIKERLQACGTGPYRKLAGALANKPIQANASFVDDKKVSDHHAIIPTEQFVQLDHMTNEERKIYDMVVRRFLSVLYPPAVYEQVSMEGTAAGETFAASGRIVKSAGWREVYEGGWQDEEEEDSSDKLKDQKLPELTEGQILTVEGSALTAGKTKPPARFTEATLLGAMENPVHFMESHDKKAAKTLGETGGLGTVATRADIIEKLFNSFMMEKRGNEIYITSKAKQLLELVPEELKKPELTADWEMKLSDIANGKLRQDKFLTGIRKYACEIVDEIKGGQGTFRHDNMTNKKCPNCGKHLLAVNGKNAKMLVCEDRECGYRETVSRTTNARCPKCHKRMEMLLKGKEETFVCQCGYKEKLSSFQARRAKEGAGVNKRDVQRYLKKQQKEANEPVNNAFAQALSGIKLD
;
A
#
# COMPACT_ATOMS: atom_id res chain seq x y z
N MET A 1 22.11 7.40 39.13
CA MET A 1 21.71 8.01 37.86
C MET A 1 20.64 7.13 37.24
N LYS A 2 19.64 7.74 36.57
CA LYS A 2 18.60 7.01 35.86
C LYS A 2 18.98 6.81 34.39
N SER A 3 18.35 5.83 33.72
CA SER A 3 18.44 5.65 32.25
C SER A 3 17.20 6.23 31.60
N LEU A 4 17.38 6.97 30.49
CA LEU A 4 16.29 7.49 29.66
C LEU A 4 15.99 6.50 28.52
N VAL A 5 14.79 5.97 28.51
CA VAL A 5 14.30 5.07 27.47
C VAL A 5 13.50 5.88 26.43
N ILE A 6 13.87 5.80 25.16
CA ILE A 6 13.18 6.47 24.05
C ILE A 6 12.49 5.40 23.18
N ALA A 7 11.16 5.28 23.33
CA ALA A 7 10.35 4.41 22.48
C ALA A 7 9.90 5.14 21.20
N GLU A 8 9.52 4.41 20.16
CA GLU A 8 9.06 5.02 18.91
C GLU A 8 7.64 5.58 18.99
N LYS A 9 6.80 4.96 19.86
CA LYS A 9 5.35 5.25 19.93
C LYS A 9 4.88 5.30 21.36
N PRO A 10 3.81 6.09 21.68
CA PRO A 10 3.27 6.16 23.03
C PRO A 10 2.74 4.82 23.57
N SER A 11 2.24 3.93 22.70
CA SER A 11 1.76 2.60 23.09
C SER A 11 2.90 1.74 23.63
N VAL A 12 3.98 1.63 22.86
CA VAL A 12 5.20 0.87 23.25
C VAL A 12 5.83 1.45 24.51
N ALA A 13 5.88 2.77 24.62
CA ALA A 13 6.37 3.44 25.83
C ALA A 13 5.59 3.05 27.09
N ARG A 14 4.26 2.96 27.01
CA ARG A 14 3.41 2.53 28.13
C ARG A 14 3.66 1.08 28.52
N ASP A 15 3.84 0.19 27.56
CA ASP A 15 4.14 -1.23 27.82
C ASP A 15 5.51 -1.38 28.50
N ILE A 16 6.53 -0.71 27.97
CA ILE A 16 7.87 -0.66 28.58
C ILE A 16 7.79 -0.06 30.01
N ALA A 17 7.11 1.07 30.17
CA ALA A 17 6.98 1.73 31.46
C ALA A 17 6.28 0.85 32.50
N ARG A 18 5.25 0.10 32.08
CA ARG A 18 4.55 -0.85 32.97
C ARG A 18 5.48 -1.95 33.46
N VAL A 19 6.26 -2.54 32.55
CA VAL A 19 7.21 -3.61 32.89
C VAL A 19 8.36 -3.10 33.77
N LEU A 20 8.81 -1.84 33.56
CA LEU A 20 9.87 -1.20 34.33
C LEU A 20 9.37 -0.46 35.58
N HIS A 21 8.10 -0.62 35.94
CA HIS A 21 7.46 0.04 37.09
C HIS A 21 7.56 1.57 37.09
N CYS A 22 7.49 2.19 35.90
CA CYS A 22 7.46 3.65 35.70
C CYS A 22 6.01 4.14 35.70
N SER A 23 5.50 4.60 36.85
CA SER A 23 4.10 4.99 37.03
C SER A 23 3.87 6.49 37.10
N GLN A 24 4.91 7.27 37.47
CA GLN A 24 4.79 8.72 37.65
C GLN A 24 4.68 9.42 36.28
N LYS A 25 3.54 10.05 36.03
CA LYS A 25 3.27 10.75 34.78
C LYS A 25 3.93 12.13 34.78
N GLY A 26 4.68 12.40 33.70
CA GLY A 26 5.26 13.71 33.42
C GLY A 26 4.77 14.26 32.05
N ASN A 27 5.34 15.37 31.62
CA ASN A 27 5.05 15.95 30.31
C ASN A 27 5.77 15.12 29.21
N GLY A 28 5.02 14.22 28.55
CA GLY A 28 5.57 13.32 27.53
C GLY A 28 6.49 12.24 28.09
N THR A 29 6.33 11.87 29.39
CA THR A 29 7.18 10.89 30.07
C THR A 29 6.40 10.06 31.08
N LEU A 30 6.95 8.88 31.39
CA LEU A 30 6.58 8.03 32.53
C LEU A 30 7.84 7.74 33.32
N GLU A 31 7.87 8.07 34.62
CA GLU A 31 9.07 7.97 35.46
C GLU A 31 8.94 6.94 36.55
N GLY A 32 10.00 6.20 36.80
CA GLY A 32 10.18 5.24 37.86
C GLY A 32 11.44 5.56 38.68
N LYS A 33 11.86 4.59 39.50
CA LYS A 33 13.05 4.72 40.35
C LYS A 33 14.34 4.81 39.51
N ASP A 34 14.50 3.90 38.53
CA ASP A 34 15.74 3.71 37.78
C ASP A 34 15.63 4.18 36.34
N TYR A 35 14.41 4.33 35.82
CA TYR A 35 14.12 4.66 34.43
C TYR A 35 13.19 5.85 34.27
N VAL A 36 13.41 6.59 33.19
CA VAL A 36 12.46 7.57 32.65
C VAL A 36 12.12 7.09 31.21
N VAL A 37 10.85 6.83 30.94
CA VAL A 37 10.40 6.39 29.63
C VAL A 37 9.73 7.55 28.90
N THR A 38 10.23 7.89 27.74
CA THR A 38 9.65 8.86 26.81
C THR A 38 9.44 8.22 25.44
N TRP A 39 8.86 8.96 24.49
CA TRP A 39 8.52 8.40 23.18
C TRP A 39 8.61 9.44 22.07
N ALA A 40 8.80 8.94 20.86
CA ALA A 40 8.56 9.66 19.63
C ALA A 40 7.11 9.48 19.14
N LEU A 41 6.76 10.05 18.02
CA LEU A 41 5.47 9.91 17.32
C LEU A 41 5.71 9.46 15.87
N GLY A 42 6.62 8.49 15.69
CA GLY A 42 7.39 8.31 14.47
C GLY A 42 8.48 9.37 14.40
N HIS A 43 8.78 9.93 13.24
CA HIS A 43 9.80 10.98 13.13
C HIS A 43 9.38 12.28 13.85
N LEU A 44 10.25 12.77 14.74
CA LEU A 44 10.17 14.11 15.33
C LEU A 44 11.11 15.10 14.62
N VAL A 45 12.09 14.57 13.92
CA VAL A 45 13.15 15.30 13.21
C VAL A 45 13.19 14.80 11.77
N THR A 46 13.46 15.69 10.82
CA THR A 46 13.58 15.40 9.39
C THR A 46 14.73 16.22 8.77
N LEU A 47 15.07 15.91 7.51
CA LEU A 47 15.96 16.77 6.73
C LEU A 47 15.27 18.10 6.42
N ALA A 48 16.04 19.16 6.42
CA ALA A 48 15.55 20.52 6.14
C ALA A 48 15.07 20.65 4.69
N ASP A 49 14.11 21.57 4.49
CA ASP A 49 13.70 22.01 3.16
C ASP A 49 14.81 22.84 2.50
N PRO A 50 14.85 22.93 1.16
CA PRO A 50 15.93 23.61 0.43
C PRO A 50 16.21 25.05 0.87
N GLU A 51 15.19 25.82 1.20
CA GLU A 51 15.30 27.21 1.65
C GLU A 51 16.09 27.40 2.95
N GLU A 52 16.17 26.37 3.78
CA GLU A 52 16.98 26.37 5.01
C GLU A 52 18.48 26.27 4.76
N TYR A 53 18.88 25.83 3.56
CA TYR A 53 20.29 25.75 3.16
C TYR A 53 20.77 27.04 2.51
N ASP A 54 19.95 27.61 1.59
CA ASP A 54 20.26 28.86 0.89
C ASP A 54 18.95 29.55 0.46
N LYS A 55 18.86 30.86 0.70
CA LYS A 55 17.69 31.68 0.32
C LYS A 55 17.39 31.65 -1.17
N LYS A 56 18.41 31.41 -2.05
CA LYS A 56 18.18 31.26 -3.50
C LYS A 56 17.25 30.10 -3.84
N TYR A 57 17.13 29.09 -2.98
CA TYR A 57 16.24 27.93 -3.18
C TYR A 57 14.79 28.21 -2.78
N THR A 58 14.47 29.37 -2.21
CA THR A 58 13.09 29.79 -1.91
C THR A 58 12.26 29.88 -3.19
N LYS A 59 12.84 30.45 -4.25
CA LYS A 59 12.26 30.44 -5.58
C LYS A 59 12.63 29.17 -6.33
N TRP A 60 11.67 28.64 -7.07
CA TRP A 60 11.88 27.47 -7.89
C TRP A 60 12.35 27.88 -9.27
N GLU A 61 13.64 28.02 -9.45
CA GLU A 61 14.29 28.41 -10.68
C GLU A 61 15.23 27.32 -11.20
N LEU A 62 15.20 27.05 -12.50
CA LEU A 62 16.02 26.03 -13.13
C LEU A 62 17.53 26.35 -13.03
N SER A 63 17.88 27.65 -12.97
CA SER A 63 19.24 28.15 -12.81
C SER A 63 19.87 27.80 -11.46
N THR A 64 19.07 27.60 -10.42
CA THR A 64 19.55 27.26 -9.08
C THR A 64 19.82 25.77 -8.86
N LEU A 65 19.55 24.94 -9.86
CA LEU A 65 19.72 23.49 -9.79
C LEU A 65 21.06 23.06 -10.44
N PRO A 66 21.71 22.00 -9.94
CA PRO A 66 21.31 21.14 -8.84
C PRO A 66 21.54 21.75 -7.45
N MET A 67 20.68 21.39 -6.48
CA MET A 67 20.86 21.71 -5.07
C MET A 67 21.75 20.64 -4.41
N MET A 68 22.94 21.04 -3.98
CA MET A 68 23.97 20.13 -3.43
C MET A 68 24.52 20.66 -2.10
N PRO A 69 23.72 20.63 -1.00
CA PRO A 69 24.25 21.06 0.30
C PRO A 69 25.44 20.19 0.71
N GLU A 70 26.51 20.81 1.22
CA GLU A 70 27.68 20.05 1.70
C GLU A 70 27.31 19.13 2.86
N LYS A 71 26.55 19.64 3.81
CA LYS A 71 26.03 18.89 4.97
C LYS A 71 24.52 19.02 5.04
N MET A 72 23.87 17.88 5.25
CA MET A 72 22.43 17.85 5.44
C MET A 72 22.06 18.41 6.83
N LYS A 73 21.11 19.33 6.88
CA LYS A 73 20.57 19.92 8.11
C LYS A 73 19.38 19.12 8.62
N LEU A 74 19.34 18.92 9.94
CA LEU A 74 18.19 18.35 10.62
C LEU A 74 17.29 19.48 11.19
N VAL A 75 15.98 19.36 11.00
CA VAL A 75 14.97 20.26 11.52
C VAL A 75 13.90 19.50 12.29
N VAL A 76 13.33 20.15 13.31
CA VAL A 76 12.21 19.58 14.07
C VAL A 76 10.93 19.70 13.26
N ILE A 77 10.18 18.62 13.12
CA ILE A 77 8.87 18.61 12.46
C ILE A 77 7.90 19.48 13.27
N ARG A 78 7.34 20.51 12.66
CA ARG A 78 6.53 21.54 13.34
C ARG A 78 5.36 20.94 14.13
N GLN A 79 4.66 19.94 13.55
CA GLN A 79 3.50 19.29 14.15
C GLN A 79 3.85 18.49 15.41
N THR A 80 5.08 17.98 15.51
CA THR A 80 5.56 17.13 16.62
C THR A 80 6.51 17.89 17.56
N SER A 81 6.70 19.18 17.38
CA SER A 81 7.65 20.02 18.13
C SER A 81 7.43 19.97 19.63
N LYS A 82 6.17 19.88 20.09
CA LYS A 82 5.85 19.73 21.52
C LYS A 82 6.47 18.46 22.12
N GLN A 83 6.34 17.33 21.42
CA GLN A 83 6.89 16.06 21.87
C GLN A 83 8.42 16.06 21.76
N TYR A 84 8.99 16.61 20.68
CA TYR A 84 10.44 16.78 20.59
C TYR A 84 11.01 17.56 21.77
N ASN A 85 10.38 18.67 22.17
CA ASN A 85 10.81 19.47 23.31
C ASN A 85 10.69 18.70 24.64
N ALA A 86 9.64 17.87 24.80
CA ALA A 86 9.51 16.99 25.96
C ALA A 86 10.67 15.99 26.05
N VAL A 87 11.01 15.31 24.93
CA VAL A 87 12.16 14.40 24.86
C VAL A 87 13.48 15.15 25.14
N LYS A 88 13.68 16.30 24.46
CA LYS A 88 14.87 17.13 24.64
C LYS A 88 15.09 17.53 26.09
N THR A 89 14.04 17.91 26.82
CA THR A 89 14.12 18.25 28.25
C THR A 89 14.67 17.11 29.07
N GLN A 90 14.27 15.85 28.76
CA GLN A 90 14.78 14.69 29.50
C GLN A 90 16.25 14.40 29.16
N LEU A 91 16.65 14.57 27.89
CA LEU A 91 18.05 14.37 27.46
C LEU A 91 19.05 15.26 28.23
N TYR A 92 18.64 16.47 28.63
CA TYR A 92 19.50 17.42 29.35
C TYR A 92 19.45 17.29 30.88
N ARG A 93 18.63 16.37 31.42
CA ARG A 93 18.59 16.13 32.90
C ARG A 93 19.94 15.63 33.38
N LYS A 94 20.40 16.19 34.53
CA LYS A 94 21.68 15.83 35.15
C LYS A 94 21.65 14.45 35.81
N ASP A 95 20.49 13.98 36.23
CA ASP A 95 20.28 12.66 36.84
C ASP A 95 20.14 11.52 35.83
N ILE A 96 20.07 11.84 34.49
CA ILE A 96 20.10 10.85 33.40
C ILE A 96 21.56 10.59 33.03
N GLY A 97 22.01 9.33 33.20
CA GLY A 97 23.39 8.90 32.93
C GLY A 97 23.58 8.30 31.55
N GLU A 98 22.57 7.64 31.00
CA GLU A 98 22.61 6.95 29.70
C GLU A 98 21.27 7.00 28.98
N ILE A 99 21.30 6.73 27.68
CA ILE A 99 20.13 6.66 26.82
C ILE A 99 19.92 5.22 26.35
N ILE A 100 18.71 4.71 26.47
CA ILE A 100 18.32 3.40 25.93
C ILE A 100 17.40 3.67 24.72
N ILE A 101 17.90 3.39 23.52
CA ILE A 101 17.10 3.43 22.30
C ILE A 101 16.20 2.20 22.28
N ALA A 102 14.90 2.41 22.36
CA ALA A 102 13.84 1.40 22.35
C ALA A 102 12.82 1.65 21.22
N THR A 103 13.29 2.27 20.13
CA THR A 103 12.56 2.38 18.87
C THR A 103 12.51 1.04 18.14
N ASP A 104 11.68 0.91 17.13
CA ASP A 104 11.50 -0.33 16.37
C ASP A 104 12.86 -0.95 15.96
N ALA A 105 12.95 -2.28 15.95
CA ALA A 105 14.20 -3.02 15.75
C ALA A 105 14.59 -3.08 14.27
N GLY A 106 14.81 -1.93 13.67
CA GLY A 106 15.09 -1.81 12.26
C GLY A 106 15.81 -0.52 11.90
N ARG A 107 16.10 -0.40 10.62
CA ARG A 107 16.83 0.72 10.01
C ARG A 107 16.16 2.07 10.30
N GLU A 108 14.83 2.13 10.14
CA GLU A 108 14.06 3.37 10.36
C GLU A 108 13.96 3.73 11.84
N GLY A 109 13.78 2.74 12.74
CA GLY A 109 13.76 2.99 14.18
C GLY A 109 15.09 3.54 14.70
N GLU A 110 16.22 3.06 14.15
CA GLU A 110 17.54 3.60 14.45
C GLU A 110 17.66 5.07 14.00
N LEU A 111 17.17 5.38 12.77
CA LEU A 111 17.15 6.73 12.24
C LEU A 111 16.34 7.71 13.11
N VAL A 112 15.13 7.30 13.51
CA VAL A 112 14.24 8.11 14.37
C VAL A 112 14.96 8.54 15.64
N ALA A 113 15.54 7.57 16.35
CA ALA A 113 16.22 7.83 17.62
C ALA A 113 17.48 8.68 17.44
N ARG A 114 18.36 8.30 16.51
CA ARG A 114 19.64 8.99 16.30
C ARG A 114 19.47 10.42 15.79
N TRP A 115 18.48 10.71 14.98
CA TRP A 115 18.18 12.08 14.57
C TRP A 115 17.67 12.95 15.73
N ILE A 116 16.91 12.39 16.66
CA ILE A 116 16.51 13.10 17.89
C ILE A 116 17.76 13.46 18.72
N LEU A 117 18.66 12.50 18.93
CA LEU A 117 19.90 12.72 19.69
C LEU A 117 20.81 13.72 19.00
N ALA A 118 21.03 13.58 17.69
CA ALA A 118 21.85 14.50 16.90
C ALA A 118 21.29 15.93 16.88
N LYS A 119 19.95 16.08 16.72
CA LYS A 119 19.30 17.41 16.75
C LYS A 119 19.32 18.05 18.13
N ALA A 120 19.32 17.23 19.18
CA ALA A 120 19.45 17.71 20.56
C ALA A 120 20.93 17.89 20.99
N ASP A 121 21.91 17.56 20.16
CA ASP A 121 23.33 17.58 20.51
C ASP A 121 23.63 16.78 21.80
N CYS A 122 23.10 15.56 21.88
CA CYS A 122 23.22 14.71 23.06
C CYS A 122 24.35 13.68 22.86
N HIS A 123 25.35 13.71 23.76
CA HIS A 123 26.53 12.85 23.70
C HIS A 123 26.58 11.82 24.85
N LYS A 124 25.45 11.58 25.52
CA LYS A 124 25.38 10.57 26.58
C LYS A 124 25.57 9.16 26.02
N PRO A 125 26.12 8.21 26.80
CA PRO A 125 26.25 6.81 26.38
C PRO A 125 24.91 6.24 25.90
N ILE A 126 24.96 5.43 24.84
CA ILE A 126 23.77 4.86 24.19
C ILE A 126 23.80 3.35 24.34
N LYS A 127 22.69 2.80 24.79
CA LYS A 127 22.36 1.38 24.71
C LYS A 127 21.18 1.14 23.79
N ARG A 128 21.04 -0.07 23.28
CA ARG A 128 20.00 -0.48 22.34
C ARG A 128 19.18 -1.63 22.90
N LEU A 129 17.88 -1.42 23.03
CA LEU A 129 16.88 -2.46 23.22
C LEU A 129 16.48 -2.99 21.84
N TRP A 130 16.77 -4.25 21.55
CA TRP A 130 16.46 -4.88 20.27
C TRP A 130 15.44 -6.00 20.45
N ILE A 131 14.16 -5.66 20.29
CA ILE A 131 13.04 -6.58 20.43
C ILE A 131 12.04 -6.37 19.27
N SER A 132 11.43 -7.45 18.78
CA SER A 132 10.40 -7.45 17.74
C SER A 132 8.98 -7.70 18.28
N SER A 133 8.83 -7.83 19.58
CA SER A 133 7.54 -7.92 20.26
C SER A 133 7.56 -7.11 21.56
N VAL A 134 6.38 -6.72 22.04
CA VAL A 134 6.20 -5.95 23.28
C VAL A 134 5.55 -6.77 24.40
N THR A 135 5.70 -8.09 24.33
CA THR A 135 5.29 -8.96 25.45
C THR A 135 6.12 -8.65 26.70
N ASP A 136 5.55 -8.83 27.89
CA ASP A 136 6.26 -8.60 29.16
C ASP A 136 7.57 -9.37 29.22
N LYS A 137 7.57 -10.59 28.70
CA LYS A 137 8.76 -11.43 28.63
C LYS A 137 9.82 -10.83 27.71
N ALA A 138 9.45 -10.46 26.48
CA ALA A 138 10.38 -9.88 25.52
C ALA A 138 11.01 -8.57 26.05
N ILE A 139 10.21 -7.73 26.71
CA ILE A 139 10.72 -6.49 27.33
C ILE A 139 11.71 -6.82 28.44
N ARG A 140 11.37 -7.72 29.41
CA ARG A 140 12.28 -8.09 30.51
C ARG A 140 13.58 -8.71 29.99
N ASP A 141 13.48 -9.67 29.09
CA ASP A 141 14.63 -10.35 28.49
C ASP A 141 15.51 -9.35 27.70
N GLY A 142 14.88 -8.43 26.95
CA GLY A 142 15.59 -7.38 26.22
C GLY A 142 16.33 -6.41 27.12
N PHE A 143 15.73 -5.95 28.24
CA PHE A 143 16.40 -5.09 29.22
C PHE A 143 17.53 -5.81 30.00
N ALA A 144 17.42 -7.13 30.17
CA ALA A 144 18.49 -7.93 30.72
C ALA A 144 19.70 -8.09 29.76
N HIS A 145 19.48 -7.88 28.44
CA HIS A 145 20.49 -8.10 27.39
C HIS A 145 20.64 -6.89 26.46
N LEU A 146 20.63 -5.67 27.03
CA LEU A 146 20.86 -4.43 26.26
C LEU A 146 22.17 -4.49 25.49
N LYS A 147 22.12 -4.10 24.22
CA LYS A 147 23.27 -4.04 23.31
C LYS A 147 23.97 -2.69 23.41
N ASN A 148 25.24 -2.65 22.99
CA ASN A 148 25.93 -1.39 22.81
C ASN A 148 25.33 -0.60 21.63
N GLY A 149 25.05 0.68 21.82
CA GLY A 149 24.51 1.52 20.75
C GLY A 149 25.42 1.61 19.53
N HIS A 150 26.75 1.54 19.71
CA HIS A 150 27.72 1.60 18.62
C HIS A 150 27.69 0.38 17.68
N ASP A 151 27.17 -0.76 18.12
CA ASP A 151 26.99 -1.94 17.26
C ASP A 151 26.00 -1.67 16.10
N TYR A 152 25.22 -0.61 16.18
CA TYR A 152 24.20 -0.20 15.21
C TYR A 152 24.56 1.06 14.41
N ASP A 153 25.81 1.54 14.52
CA ASP A 153 26.24 2.75 13.81
C ASP A 153 26.20 2.60 12.28
N ASP A 154 26.55 1.42 11.75
CA ASP A 154 26.48 1.17 10.31
C ASP A 154 25.03 1.04 9.82
N LEU A 155 24.13 0.49 10.64
CA LEU A 155 22.70 0.46 10.37
C LEU A 155 22.12 1.89 10.30
N TYR A 156 22.51 2.74 11.23
CA TYR A 156 22.16 4.17 11.22
C TYR A 156 22.69 4.89 9.99
N ARG A 157 23.98 4.66 9.63
CA ARG A 157 24.59 5.24 8.43
C ARG A 157 23.84 4.84 7.16
N ALA A 158 23.41 3.59 7.05
CA ALA A 158 22.61 3.11 5.93
C ALA A 158 21.24 3.82 5.86
N ALA A 159 20.55 4.00 7.00
CA ALA A 159 19.27 4.69 7.06
C ALA A 159 19.41 6.18 6.69
N GLN A 160 20.43 6.84 7.23
CA GLN A 160 20.77 8.23 6.90
C GLN A 160 21.10 8.40 5.41
N ALA A 161 21.95 7.51 4.86
CA ALA A 161 22.32 7.53 3.45
C ALA A 161 21.09 7.41 2.53
N ARG A 162 20.15 6.53 2.89
CA ARG A 162 18.87 6.39 2.17
C ARG A 162 18.06 7.68 2.18
N ALA A 163 17.87 8.29 3.35
CA ALA A 163 17.11 9.53 3.49
C ALA A 163 17.74 10.68 2.70
N GLU A 164 19.05 10.83 2.76
CA GLU A 164 19.81 11.84 2.01
C GLU A 164 19.74 11.60 0.50
N ALA A 165 19.86 10.35 0.04
CA ALA A 165 19.75 9.98 -1.36
C ALA A 165 18.34 10.27 -1.92
N ASP A 166 17.28 9.88 -1.20
CA ASP A 166 15.90 10.16 -1.58
C ASP A 166 15.64 11.68 -1.64
N TRP A 167 16.23 12.47 -0.72
CA TRP A 167 16.14 13.93 -0.76
C TRP A 167 16.88 14.51 -1.98
N LEU A 168 18.12 14.13 -2.21
CA LEU A 168 18.95 14.65 -3.31
C LEU A 168 18.32 14.37 -4.67
N VAL A 169 17.93 13.13 -4.92
CA VAL A 169 17.37 12.73 -6.22
C VAL A 169 15.92 13.23 -6.38
N GLY A 170 15.09 13.02 -5.38
CA GLY A 170 13.68 13.39 -5.44
C GLY A 170 13.45 14.90 -5.53
N MET A 171 14.19 15.68 -4.74
CA MET A 171 14.04 17.13 -4.70
C MET A 171 14.57 17.80 -5.97
N ASN A 172 15.78 17.41 -6.41
CA ASN A 172 16.40 17.96 -7.61
C ASN A 172 15.62 17.61 -8.88
N GLY A 173 15.26 16.33 -9.07
CA GLY A 173 14.49 15.88 -10.22
C GLY A 173 13.10 16.51 -10.29
N THR A 174 12.40 16.56 -9.14
CA THR A 174 11.06 17.18 -9.06
C THR A 174 11.10 18.66 -9.39
N ARG A 175 12.06 19.42 -8.85
CA ARG A 175 12.20 20.85 -9.14
C ARG A 175 12.61 21.09 -10.60
N ALA A 176 13.54 20.30 -11.14
CA ALA A 176 13.97 20.42 -12.53
C ALA A 176 12.81 20.23 -13.51
N LEU A 177 12.04 19.15 -13.35
CA LEU A 177 10.84 18.89 -14.16
C LEU A 177 9.80 20.00 -14.01
N THR A 178 9.51 20.39 -12.78
CA THR A 178 8.49 21.41 -12.49
C THR A 178 8.85 22.77 -13.06
N CYS A 179 10.13 23.19 -12.96
CA CYS A 179 10.59 24.47 -13.49
C CYS A 179 10.65 24.48 -15.01
N LYS A 180 11.24 23.42 -15.60
CA LYS A 180 11.42 23.35 -17.06
C LYS A 180 10.08 23.30 -17.80
N TYR A 181 9.16 22.47 -17.33
CA TYR A 181 7.89 22.24 -18.03
C TYR A 181 6.72 23.06 -17.49
N ASN A 182 6.98 23.95 -16.55
CA ASN A 182 5.97 24.81 -15.90
C ASN A 182 4.71 24.04 -15.45
N ALA A 183 4.90 22.82 -14.95
CA ALA A 183 3.85 21.89 -14.55
C ALA A 183 4.22 21.20 -13.23
N GLN A 184 3.24 20.90 -12.40
CA GLN A 184 3.48 20.14 -11.17
C GLN A 184 3.81 18.68 -11.51
N LEU A 185 5.08 18.41 -11.73
CA LEU A 185 5.63 17.10 -12.05
C LEU A 185 6.57 16.66 -10.93
N SER A 186 6.38 15.46 -10.42
CA SER A 186 7.24 14.90 -9.39
C SER A 186 7.78 13.55 -9.82
N CYS A 187 9.05 13.30 -9.52
CA CYS A 187 9.70 12.02 -9.76
C CYS A 187 10.37 11.49 -8.48
N GLY A 188 10.75 10.22 -8.50
CA GLY A 188 11.46 9.55 -7.41
C GLY A 188 11.55 8.05 -7.66
N ARG A 189 12.52 7.42 -7.00
CA ARG A 189 12.87 6.01 -7.23
C ARG A 189 11.78 4.96 -6.94
N VAL A 190 10.67 5.35 -6.30
CA VAL A 190 9.53 4.46 -6.05
C VAL A 190 8.31 4.87 -6.87
N GLN A 191 7.92 6.15 -6.81
CA GLN A 191 6.72 6.62 -7.51
C GLN A 191 6.83 6.53 -9.04
N THR A 192 8.01 6.80 -9.60
CA THR A 192 8.21 6.80 -11.06
C THR A 192 8.17 5.37 -11.63
N PRO A 193 8.89 4.37 -11.09
CA PRO A 193 8.75 2.98 -11.54
C PRO A 193 7.32 2.44 -11.34
N THR A 194 6.62 2.84 -10.27
CA THR A 194 5.21 2.45 -10.07
C THR A 194 4.33 2.93 -11.23
N LEU A 195 4.51 4.17 -11.69
CA LEU A 195 3.80 4.69 -12.87
C LEU A 195 4.23 3.98 -14.15
N ALA A 196 5.52 3.68 -14.30
CA ALA A 196 6.05 2.96 -15.46
C ALA A 196 5.44 1.55 -15.59
N MET A 197 5.28 0.83 -14.47
CA MET A 197 4.60 -0.48 -14.46
C MET A 197 3.14 -0.37 -14.97
N ILE A 198 2.42 0.65 -14.55
CA ILE A 198 1.02 0.87 -15.01
C ILE A 198 1.01 1.22 -16.50
N ALA A 199 1.92 2.09 -16.96
CA ALA A 199 2.04 2.46 -18.37
C ALA A 199 2.36 1.26 -19.26
N ARG A 200 3.30 0.39 -18.81
CA ARG A 200 3.66 -0.85 -19.52
C ARG A 200 2.46 -1.79 -19.60
N ARG A 201 1.70 -1.97 -18.53
CA ARG A 201 0.48 -2.78 -18.54
C ARG A 201 -0.57 -2.23 -19.53
N GLU A 202 -0.76 -0.92 -19.59
CA GLU A 202 -1.64 -0.28 -20.58
C GLU A 202 -1.15 -0.49 -22.02
N GLN A 203 0.16 -0.50 -22.22
CA GLN A 203 0.76 -0.80 -23.53
C GLN A 203 0.54 -2.26 -23.91
N GLU A 204 0.81 -3.21 -23.01
CA GLU A 204 0.57 -4.65 -23.20
C GLU A 204 -0.89 -4.91 -23.59
N ILE A 205 -1.85 -4.26 -22.94
CA ILE A 205 -3.29 -4.39 -23.26
C ILE A 205 -3.61 -3.81 -24.64
N ARG A 206 -3.05 -2.65 -25.00
CA ARG A 206 -3.30 -1.99 -26.29
C ARG A 206 -2.72 -2.75 -27.47
N GLU A 207 -1.55 -3.36 -27.30
CA GLU A 207 -0.83 -4.09 -28.34
C GLU A 207 -1.26 -5.55 -28.44
N PHE A 208 -2.05 -6.04 -27.48
CA PHE A 208 -2.49 -7.42 -27.43
C PHE A 208 -3.38 -7.75 -28.63
N LYS A 209 -3.06 -8.85 -29.30
CA LYS A 209 -3.85 -9.39 -30.40
C LYS A 209 -4.55 -10.67 -29.93
N PRO A 210 -5.89 -10.67 -29.83
CA PRO A 210 -6.62 -11.87 -29.45
C PRO A 210 -6.46 -12.99 -30.48
N GLU A 211 -6.18 -14.21 -30.01
CA GLU A 211 -6.14 -15.41 -30.81
C GLU A 211 -7.30 -16.33 -30.45
N ASP A 212 -7.95 -16.93 -31.46
CA ASP A 212 -9.01 -17.89 -31.25
C ASP A 212 -8.41 -19.22 -30.77
N TYR A 213 -9.00 -19.82 -29.75
CA TYR A 213 -8.65 -21.15 -29.28
C TYR A 213 -9.89 -22.03 -29.16
N TYR A 214 -9.67 -23.34 -29.24
CA TYR A 214 -10.71 -24.35 -29.24
C TYR A 214 -10.40 -25.44 -28.22
N GLY A 215 -11.39 -25.79 -27.41
CA GLY A 215 -11.36 -26.92 -26.50
C GLY A 215 -12.38 -27.98 -26.93
N ILE A 216 -12.12 -29.23 -26.64
CA ILE A 216 -13.01 -30.36 -26.96
C ILE A 216 -13.42 -31.02 -25.68
N THR A 217 -14.71 -31.29 -25.53
CA THR A 217 -15.23 -32.07 -24.41
C THR A 217 -16.06 -33.22 -24.89
N LEU A 218 -15.99 -34.36 -24.19
CA LEU A 218 -16.84 -35.56 -24.37
C LEU A 218 -17.69 -35.75 -23.12
N GLN A 219 -18.90 -36.25 -23.29
CA GLN A 219 -19.75 -36.75 -22.23
C GLN A 219 -19.76 -38.25 -22.32
N ALA A 220 -19.27 -38.94 -21.28
CA ALA A 220 -19.26 -40.39 -21.22
C ALA A 220 -19.30 -40.86 -19.76
N GLY A 221 -20.22 -41.76 -19.42
CA GLY A 221 -20.36 -42.35 -18.09
C GLY A 221 -20.66 -41.32 -16.99
N ASN A 222 -21.52 -40.35 -17.27
CA ASN A 222 -21.83 -39.18 -16.39
C ASN A 222 -20.65 -38.32 -16.01
N VAL A 223 -19.56 -38.35 -16.80
CA VAL A 223 -18.34 -37.55 -16.64
C VAL A 223 -18.12 -36.69 -17.86
N ARG A 224 -17.77 -35.43 -17.66
CA ARG A 224 -17.28 -34.54 -18.71
C ARG A 224 -15.78 -34.67 -18.83
N TRP A 225 -15.34 -35.24 -19.95
CA TRP A 225 -13.93 -35.43 -20.29
C TRP A 225 -13.45 -34.29 -21.15
N THR A 226 -12.33 -33.68 -20.80
CA THR A 226 -11.73 -32.58 -21.56
C THR A 226 -10.51 -33.08 -22.30
N TRP A 227 -10.44 -32.78 -23.59
CA TRP A 227 -9.28 -33.12 -24.42
C TRP A 227 -8.01 -32.49 -23.86
N ARG A 228 -6.93 -33.24 -23.94
CA ARG A 228 -5.60 -32.83 -23.53
C ARG A 228 -4.60 -33.18 -24.59
N ASP A 229 -3.84 -32.19 -25.08
CA ASP A 229 -2.77 -32.43 -26.05
C ASP A 229 -1.69 -33.34 -25.44
N GLY A 230 -1.39 -34.45 -26.07
CA GLY A 230 -0.46 -35.47 -25.55
C GLY A 230 1.00 -34.99 -25.51
N LYS A 231 1.36 -33.90 -26.25
CA LYS A 231 2.73 -33.35 -26.27
C LYS A 231 2.89 -32.18 -25.33
N SER A 232 1.99 -31.19 -25.39
CA SER A 232 2.08 -29.96 -24.60
C SER A 232 1.34 -30.06 -23.24
N GLY A 233 0.40 -31.01 -23.11
CA GLY A 233 -0.48 -31.09 -21.96
C GLY A 233 -1.59 -30.03 -21.94
N SER A 234 -1.68 -29.16 -22.93
CA SER A 234 -2.68 -28.10 -23.01
C SER A 234 -4.08 -28.65 -23.24
N LEU A 235 -5.08 -27.98 -22.64
CA LEU A 235 -6.50 -28.33 -22.80
C LEU A 235 -7.16 -27.62 -23.99
N ARG A 236 -6.37 -26.90 -24.80
CA ARG A 236 -6.84 -26.12 -25.94
C ARG A 236 -5.87 -26.21 -27.12
N THR A 237 -6.41 -26.00 -28.31
CA THR A 237 -5.64 -25.84 -29.55
C THR A 237 -6.03 -24.54 -30.26
N PHE A 238 -5.10 -23.94 -30.98
CA PHE A 238 -5.35 -22.74 -31.81
C PHE A 238 -5.76 -23.07 -33.26
N LYS A 239 -5.83 -24.39 -33.58
CA LYS A 239 -6.19 -24.86 -34.95
C LYS A 239 -7.63 -25.38 -34.94
N LYS A 240 -8.55 -24.66 -35.59
CA LYS A 240 -9.98 -24.99 -35.63
C LYS A 240 -10.24 -26.34 -36.30
N GLU A 241 -9.59 -26.60 -37.43
CA GLU A 241 -9.75 -27.81 -38.20
C GLU A 241 -9.36 -29.04 -37.39
N ARG A 242 -8.22 -28.99 -36.67
CA ARG A 242 -7.78 -30.06 -35.77
C ARG A 242 -8.80 -30.30 -34.66
N ALA A 243 -9.34 -29.25 -34.07
CA ALA A 243 -10.34 -29.38 -33.00
C ALA A 243 -11.63 -30.04 -33.50
N GLN A 244 -12.09 -29.71 -34.72
CA GLN A 244 -13.27 -30.31 -35.35
C GLN A 244 -13.02 -31.78 -35.73
N GLU A 245 -11.84 -32.10 -36.26
CA GLU A 245 -11.44 -33.45 -36.56
C GLU A 245 -11.46 -34.36 -35.32
N ILE A 246 -10.81 -33.90 -34.23
CA ILE A 246 -10.78 -34.62 -32.97
C ILE A 246 -12.20 -34.79 -32.41
N GLN A 247 -13.02 -33.74 -32.40
CA GLN A 247 -14.40 -33.78 -31.94
C GLN A 247 -15.21 -34.86 -32.71
N THR A 248 -15.10 -34.80 -34.04
CA THR A 248 -15.88 -35.72 -34.91
C THR A 248 -15.46 -37.20 -34.76
N LYS A 249 -14.16 -37.43 -34.66
CA LYS A 249 -13.62 -38.81 -34.51
C LYS A 249 -13.90 -39.36 -33.11
N ALA A 250 -13.59 -38.62 -32.08
CA ALA A 250 -13.77 -39.01 -30.70
C ALA A 250 -15.26 -39.11 -30.29
N GLY A 251 -16.11 -38.21 -30.85
CA GLY A 251 -17.55 -38.24 -30.60
C GLY A 251 -18.27 -39.49 -31.17
N LYS A 252 -17.66 -40.17 -32.11
CA LYS A 252 -18.18 -41.43 -32.71
C LYS A 252 -17.50 -42.72 -32.19
N SER A 253 -16.55 -42.59 -31.27
CA SER A 253 -15.78 -43.66 -30.71
C SER A 253 -16.17 -43.93 -29.24
N ASN A 254 -15.78 -45.06 -28.72
CA ASN A 254 -15.83 -45.32 -27.27
C ASN A 254 -14.63 -44.66 -26.60
N LEU A 255 -14.78 -44.27 -25.34
CA LEU A 255 -13.68 -43.81 -24.50
C LEU A 255 -13.22 -44.94 -23.60
N THR A 256 -11.96 -45.31 -23.70
CA THR A 256 -11.34 -46.33 -22.85
C THR A 256 -10.55 -45.64 -21.75
N ILE A 257 -10.85 -45.96 -20.51
CA ILE A 257 -10.12 -45.40 -19.35
C ILE A 257 -8.72 -46.01 -19.28
N THR A 258 -7.70 -45.15 -19.42
CA THR A 258 -6.30 -45.61 -19.44
C THR A 258 -5.62 -45.44 -18.09
N LYS A 259 -6.12 -44.52 -17.24
CA LYS A 259 -5.52 -44.24 -15.92
C LYS A 259 -6.54 -43.66 -14.95
N VAL A 260 -6.51 -44.19 -13.72
CA VAL A 260 -7.25 -43.67 -12.58
C VAL A 260 -6.27 -43.42 -11.43
N SER A 261 -6.10 -42.17 -11.02
CA SER A 261 -5.21 -41.80 -9.92
C SER A 261 -6.02 -41.21 -8.78
N ARG A 262 -5.90 -41.77 -7.60
CA ARG A 262 -6.48 -41.24 -6.36
C ARG A 262 -5.35 -40.90 -5.41
N LYS A 263 -5.21 -39.61 -5.08
CA LYS A 263 -4.12 -39.14 -4.21
C LYS A 263 -4.67 -38.32 -3.06
N PRO A 264 -4.36 -38.67 -1.82
CA PRO A 264 -4.68 -37.83 -0.69
C PRO A 264 -3.85 -36.52 -0.78
N LYS A 265 -4.51 -35.40 -0.66
CA LYS A 265 -3.87 -34.09 -0.61
C LYS A 265 -4.26 -33.38 0.66
N LYS A 266 -3.31 -32.60 1.20
CA LYS A 266 -3.51 -31.71 2.33
C LYS A 266 -3.27 -30.29 1.86
N THR A 267 -4.16 -29.39 2.22
CA THR A 267 -3.96 -27.94 2.06
C THR A 267 -3.88 -27.30 3.43
N TYR A 268 -2.87 -26.47 3.62
CA TYR A 268 -2.66 -25.70 4.84
C TYR A 268 -3.33 -24.35 4.73
N ALA A 269 -3.67 -23.76 5.86
CA ALA A 269 -4.16 -22.38 5.90
C ALA A 269 -3.13 -21.43 5.30
N PRO A 270 -3.57 -20.35 4.64
CA PRO A 270 -2.66 -19.27 4.27
C PRO A 270 -1.99 -18.71 5.52
N GLY A 271 -0.75 -18.21 5.39
CA GLY A 271 -0.01 -17.61 6.50
C GLY A 271 -0.76 -16.44 7.14
N LEU A 272 -0.33 -16.04 8.33
CA LEU A 272 -0.87 -14.85 9.00
C LEU A 272 -0.74 -13.61 8.11
N TYR A 273 -1.45 -12.55 8.44
CA TYR A 273 -1.38 -11.31 7.68
C TYR A 273 -0.13 -10.49 7.99
N ASP A 274 0.57 -10.08 6.93
CA ASP A 274 1.29 -8.82 6.85
C ASP A 274 0.34 -7.70 6.37
N LEU A 275 0.80 -6.46 6.38
CA LEU A 275 -0.04 -5.34 5.94
C LEU A 275 -0.40 -5.42 4.45
N THR A 276 0.55 -5.76 3.58
CA THR A 276 0.34 -5.80 2.13
C THR A 276 -0.72 -6.83 1.74
N THR A 277 -0.62 -8.05 2.30
CA THR A 277 -1.60 -9.10 2.04
C THR A 277 -2.98 -8.71 2.54
N LEU A 278 -3.07 -8.13 3.74
CA LEU A 278 -4.34 -7.65 4.27
C LEU A 278 -4.97 -6.55 3.39
N GLN A 279 -4.17 -5.59 2.93
CA GLN A 279 -4.62 -4.53 2.02
C GLN A 279 -5.12 -5.11 0.68
N ARG A 280 -4.40 -6.08 0.11
CA ARG A 280 -4.78 -6.75 -1.14
C ARG A 280 -6.11 -7.46 -1.01
N GLU A 281 -6.26 -8.32 -0.02
CA GLU A 281 -7.49 -9.08 0.19
C GLU A 281 -8.68 -8.18 0.60
N ALA A 282 -8.44 -7.11 1.40
CA ALA A 282 -9.47 -6.14 1.73
C ALA A 282 -9.95 -5.35 0.49
N ASN A 283 -9.04 -5.03 -0.43
CA ASN A 283 -9.40 -4.41 -1.70
C ASN A 283 -10.22 -5.35 -2.59
N GLN A 284 -9.81 -6.61 -2.72
CA GLN A 284 -10.53 -7.62 -3.50
C GLN A 284 -11.93 -7.88 -2.93
N LYS A 285 -12.04 -8.06 -1.60
CA LYS A 285 -13.29 -8.48 -0.95
C LYS A 285 -14.27 -7.34 -0.73
N TYR A 286 -13.77 -6.15 -0.39
CA TYR A 286 -14.59 -5.02 0.05
C TYR A 286 -14.41 -3.74 -0.76
N GLY A 287 -13.46 -3.71 -1.70
CA GLY A 287 -13.12 -2.52 -2.48
C GLY A 287 -12.39 -1.43 -1.67
N PHE A 288 -11.92 -1.73 -0.46
CA PHE A 288 -11.18 -0.77 0.37
C PHE A 288 -9.85 -0.41 -0.30
N SER A 289 -9.51 0.87 -0.29
CA SER A 289 -8.18 1.30 -0.73
C SER A 289 -7.10 0.85 0.26
N ALA A 290 -5.85 0.80 -0.20
CA ALA A 290 -4.71 0.49 0.65
C ALA A 290 -4.62 1.46 1.85
N LYS A 291 -4.86 2.76 1.60
CA LYS A 291 -4.86 3.79 2.64
C LYS A 291 -6.02 3.66 3.62
N GLU A 292 -7.21 3.37 3.11
CA GLU A 292 -8.40 3.15 3.94
C GLU A 292 -8.20 1.94 4.86
N THR A 293 -7.70 0.81 4.34
CA THR A 293 -7.37 -0.37 5.12
C THR A 293 -6.37 -0.05 6.23
N LEU A 294 -5.29 0.68 5.90
CA LEU A 294 -4.30 1.11 6.90
C LEU A 294 -4.92 2.00 7.98
N ASN A 295 -5.77 2.94 7.62
CA ASN A 295 -6.44 3.83 8.58
C ASN A 295 -7.40 3.07 9.51
N ILE A 296 -8.12 2.07 8.98
CA ILE A 296 -8.97 1.18 9.78
C ILE A 296 -8.09 0.37 10.77
N MET A 297 -7.02 -0.22 10.27
CA MET A 297 -6.08 -0.97 11.10
C MET A 297 -5.48 -0.12 12.22
N GLN A 298 -5.13 1.14 11.91
CA GLN A 298 -4.59 2.07 12.89
C GLN A 298 -5.59 2.31 14.05
N ARG A 299 -6.89 2.45 13.75
CA ARG A 299 -7.93 2.59 14.78
C ARG A 299 -8.11 1.31 15.60
N LEU A 300 -8.08 0.13 14.98
CA LEU A 300 -8.17 -1.17 15.65
C LEU A 300 -6.98 -1.40 16.60
N TYR A 301 -5.80 -0.91 16.21
CA TYR A 301 -4.58 -0.97 17.02
C TYR A 301 -4.55 0.08 18.14
N GLU A 302 -4.80 1.38 17.83
CA GLU A 302 -4.61 2.46 18.79
C GLU A 302 -5.81 2.69 19.73
N ASN A 303 -7.03 2.70 19.14
CA ASN A 303 -8.24 3.05 19.88
C ASN A 303 -8.84 1.82 20.55
N HIS A 304 -9.10 0.76 19.77
CA HIS A 304 -9.70 -0.48 20.28
C HIS A 304 -8.66 -1.39 20.95
N LYS A 305 -7.39 -1.32 20.54
CA LYS A 305 -6.27 -2.14 21.03
C LYS A 305 -6.47 -3.65 20.85
N VAL A 306 -7.28 -4.06 19.90
CA VAL A 306 -7.67 -5.46 19.66
C VAL A 306 -6.83 -6.17 18.60
N LEU A 307 -5.99 -5.44 17.87
CA LEU A 307 -5.05 -5.99 16.89
C LEU A 307 -3.64 -5.50 17.20
N THR A 308 -2.64 -6.28 16.78
CA THR A 308 -1.22 -5.92 16.89
C THR A 308 -0.84 -4.83 15.88
N TYR A 309 0.39 -4.36 15.94
CA TYR A 309 0.87 -3.25 15.10
C TYR A 309 0.67 -3.52 13.60
N PRO A 310 0.03 -2.59 12.85
CA PRO A 310 -0.39 -2.86 11.49
C PRO A 310 0.72 -2.82 10.43
N ARG A 311 1.82 -2.09 10.66
CA ARG A 311 2.86 -1.87 9.63
C ARG A 311 3.96 -2.92 9.76
N THR A 312 3.66 -4.15 9.40
CA THR A 312 4.59 -5.28 9.39
C THR A 312 4.62 -5.96 8.03
N ASP A 313 5.78 -6.45 7.64
CA ASP A 313 6.00 -7.30 6.47
C ASP A 313 6.08 -8.78 6.84
N SER A 314 6.06 -9.10 8.13
CA SER A 314 6.13 -10.47 8.61
C SER A 314 4.76 -11.15 8.62
N ARG A 315 4.73 -12.41 8.21
CA ARG A 315 3.58 -13.34 8.33
C ARG A 315 3.79 -14.37 9.43
N TYR A 316 4.78 -14.13 10.30
CA TYR A 316 5.18 -15.05 11.36
C TYR A 316 5.08 -14.38 12.71
N ILE A 317 4.91 -15.19 13.75
CA ILE A 317 5.05 -14.75 15.15
C ILE A 317 6.31 -15.36 15.76
N GLY A 318 6.84 -14.71 16.77
CA GLY A 318 7.96 -15.23 17.57
C GLY A 318 7.50 -16.31 18.55
N LYS A 319 8.43 -17.11 19.02
CA LYS A 319 8.20 -18.15 20.05
C LYS A 319 7.71 -17.55 21.36
N ASP A 320 8.07 -16.32 21.67
CA ASP A 320 7.64 -15.56 22.86
C ASP A 320 6.14 -15.23 22.86
N VAL A 321 5.52 -15.15 21.66
CA VAL A 321 4.08 -14.91 21.47
C VAL A 321 3.26 -16.19 21.66
N VAL A 322 3.83 -17.37 21.39
CA VAL A 322 3.11 -18.66 21.45
C VAL A 322 2.40 -18.91 22.80
N PRO A 323 3.00 -18.65 23.97
CA PRO A 323 2.32 -18.82 25.25
C PRO A 323 1.06 -17.97 25.43
N THR A 324 0.97 -16.82 24.74
CA THR A 324 -0.16 -15.87 24.85
C THR A 324 -1.34 -16.24 23.94
N ILE A 325 -1.19 -17.24 23.04
CA ILE A 325 -2.23 -17.60 22.05
C ILE A 325 -3.55 -17.96 22.74
N LYS A 326 -3.52 -18.66 23.88
CA LYS A 326 -4.76 -19.03 24.59
C LYS A 326 -5.53 -17.82 25.11
N GLU A 327 -4.83 -16.83 25.65
CA GLU A 327 -5.44 -15.59 26.11
C GLU A 327 -6.04 -14.81 24.95
N ARG A 328 -5.35 -14.77 23.80
CA ARG A 328 -5.83 -14.15 22.56
C ARG A 328 -7.08 -14.84 22.01
N LEU A 329 -7.13 -16.17 22.07
CA LEU A 329 -8.32 -16.95 21.69
C LEU A 329 -9.51 -16.65 22.60
N GLN A 330 -9.29 -16.47 23.91
CA GLN A 330 -10.33 -16.05 24.87
C GLN A 330 -10.81 -14.64 24.57
N ALA A 331 -9.90 -13.71 24.33
CA ALA A 331 -10.20 -12.30 24.07
C ALA A 331 -11.00 -12.09 22.77
N CYS A 332 -10.64 -12.78 21.69
CA CYS A 332 -11.36 -12.69 20.40
C CYS A 332 -12.56 -13.65 20.30
N GLY A 333 -12.73 -14.61 21.24
CA GLY A 333 -13.73 -15.67 21.22
C GLY A 333 -15.16 -15.22 21.55
N THR A 334 -15.63 -14.14 20.94
CA THR A 334 -16.97 -13.57 21.14
C THR A 334 -17.76 -13.57 19.83
N GLY A 335 -19.10 -13.40 19.94
CA GLY A 335 -19.97 -13.34 18.77
C GLY A 335 -19.77 -14.54 17.82
N PRO A 336 -19.53 -14.30 16.51
CA PRO A 336 -19.38 -15.37 15.52
C PRO A 336 -18.12 -16.23 15.73
N TYR A 337 -17.16 -15.77 16.50
CA TYR A 337 -15.89 -16.51 16.72
C TYR A 337 -15.93 -17.43 17.93
N ARG A 338 -16.97 -17.35 18.81
CA ARG A 338 -17.06 -18.10 20.07
C ARG A 338 -16.86 -19.59 19.90
N LYS A 339 -17.57 -20.20 18.94
CA LYS A 339 -17.50 -21.65 18.68
C LYS A 339 -16.10 -22.06 18.17
N LEU A 340 -15.58 -21.28 17.24
CA LEU A 340 -14.29 -21.55 16.58
C LEU A 340 -13.12 -21.40 17.55
N ALA A 341 -13.06 -20.31 18.28
CA ALA A 341 -12.01 -20.04 19.26
C ALA A 341 -12.09 -21.01 20.47
N GLY A 342 -13.32 -21.30 20.96
CA GLY A 342 -13.53 -22.25 22.04
C GLY A 342 -13.06 -23.68 21.71
N ALA A 343 -13.26 -24.14 20.47
CA ALA A 343 -12.77 -25.43 20.02
C ALA A 343 -11.23 -25.55 20.04
N LEU A 344 -10.52 -24.42 19.87
CA LEU A 344 -9.06 -24.33 19.91
C LEU A 344 -8.53 -24.12 21.34
N ALA A 345 -9.19 -23.28 22.16
CA ALA A 345 -8.74 -22.96 23.52
C ALA A 345 -8.68 -24.19 24.45
N ASN A 346 -9.58 -25.17 24.20
CA ASN A 346 -9.66 -26.41 24.96
C ASN A 346 -8.64 -27.48 24.54
N LYS A 347 -7.80 -27.18 23.55
CA LYS A 347 -6.77 -28.11 23.03
C LYS A 347 -5.37 -27.52 23.27
N PRO A 348 -4.32 -28.36 23.30
CA PRO A 348 -2.94 -27.89 23.22
C PRO A 348 -2.73 -27.11 21.90
N ILE A 349 -2.12 -25.92 22.00
CA ILE A 349 -1.78 -25.15 20.82
C ILE A 349 -0.65 -25.83 20.07
N GLN A 350 -0.91 -26.22 18.82
CA GLN A 350 0.07 -26.83 17.93
C GLN A 350 0.80 -25.72 17.13
N ALA A 351 1.77 -25.07 17.79
CA ALA A 351 2.65 -24.15 17.12
C ALA A 351 3.57 -24.91 16.14
N ASN A 352 3.66 -24.44 14.90
CA ASN A 352 4.49 -25.07 13.88
C ASN A 352 5.15 -24.02 12.98
N ALA A 353 6.12 -24.45 12.17
CA ALA A 353 6.95 -23.57 11.33
C ALA A 353 6.16 -22.84 10.20
N SER A 354 4.87 -23.12 10.00
CA SER A 354 4.07 -22.39 9.02
C SER A 354 3.70 -20.96 9.46
N PHE A 355 3.69 -20.69 10.78
CA PHE A 355 3.37 -19.38 11.31
C PHE A 355 4.25 -18.96 12.52
N VAL A 356 5.14 -19.82 13.01
CA VAL A 356 6.08 -19.52 14.11
C VAL A 356 7.51 -19.67 13.63
N ASP A 357 8.22 -18.55 13.46
CA ASP A 357 9.63 -18.56 13.06
C ASP A 357 10.30 -17.25 13.45
N ASP A 358 11.14 -17.26 14.50
CA ASP A 358 11.85 -16.06 14.98
C ASP A 358 12.73 -15.41 13.91
N LYS A 359 13.25 -16.18 12.94
CA LYS A 359 14.13 -15.67 11.88
C LYS A 359 13.37 -14.93 10.78
N LYS A 360 12.06 -15.12 10.69
CA LYS A 360 11.17 -14.49 9.72
C LYS A 360 10.31 -13.38 10.32
N VAL A 361 10.53 -13.07 11.59
CA VAL A 361 10.00 -11.88 12.23
C VAL A 361 11.03 -10.78 12.04
N SER A 362 10.63 -9.70 11.37
CA SER A 362 11.43 -8.50 11.14
C SER A 362 11.33 -7.55 12.34
N ASP A 363 11.06 -6.28 12.11
CA ASP A 363 10.85 -5.27 13.14
C ASP A 363 9.61 -5.57 14.01
N HIS A 364 8.61 -6.21 13.40
CA HIS A 364 7.34 -6.61 14.03
C HIS A 364 6.90 -7.98 13.54
N HIS A 365 6.19 -8.71 14.41
CA HIS A 365 5.54 -9.96 14.02
C HIS A 365 4.24 -9.71 13.22
N ALA A 366 3.64 -10.76 12.70
CA ALA A 366 2.38 -10.73 11.93
C ALA A 366 1.24 -10.02 12.67
N ILE A 367 0.26 -9.54 11.90
CA ILE A 367 -0.97 -8.94 12.42
C ILE A 367 -1.87 -10.04 12.98
N ILE A 368 -2.12 -9.99 14.29
CA ILE A 368 -2.97 -10.95 15.01
C ILE A 368 -3.83 -10.22 16.06
N PRO A 369 -4.88 -10.87 16.60
CA PRO A 369 -5.61 -10.34 17.76
C PRO A 369 -4.70 -10.19 18.99
N THR A 370 -4.98 -9.20 19.82
CA THR A 370 -4.32 -9.02 21.13
C THR A 370 -5.06 -9.78 22.24
N GLU A 371 -4.58 -9.66 23.45
CA GLU A 371 -5.22 -10.17 24.68
C GLU A 371 -6.37 -9.27 25.16
N GLN A 372 -6.64 -8.15 24.47
CA GLN A 372 -7.73 -7.24 24.78
C GLN A 372 -9.08 -7.84 24.36
N PHE A 373 -10.02 -7.94 25.30
CA PHE A 373 -11.39 -8.37 25.00
C PHE A 373 -12.06 -7.42 24.00
N VAL A 374 -12.61 -8.00 22.94
CA VAL A 374 -13.22 -7.24 21.85
C VAL A 374 -14.69 -6.92 22.17
N GLN A 375 -15.08 -5.68 21.88
CA GLN A 375 -16.48 -5.19 21.93
C GLN A 375 -16.91 -4.86 20.49
N LEU A 376 -17.45 -5.88 19.80
CA LEU A 376 -17.82 -5.75 18.38
C LEU A 376 -18.86 -4.65 18.12
N ASP A 377 -19.74 -4.37 19.10
CA ASP A 377 -20.79 -3.36 18.96
C ASP A 377 -20.23 -1.91 18.95
N HIS A 378 -19.03 -1.71 19.45
CA HIS A 378 -18.35 -0.42 19.44
C HIS A 378 -17.57 -0.16 18.14
N MET A 379 -17.53 -1.12 17.23
CA MET A 379 -16.82 -1.01 15.94
C MET A 379 -17.77 -0.56 14.83
N THR A 380 -17.23 0.23 13.91
CA THR A 380 -17.92 0.51 12.63
C THR A 380 -18.00 -0.75 11.77
N ASN A 381 -18.83 -0.73 10.72
CA ASN A 381 -18.93 -1.86 9.78
C ASN A 381 -17.58 -2.16 9.10
N GLU A 382 -16.83 -1.12 8.74
CA GLU A 382 -15.52 -1.23 8.10
C GLU A 382 -14.50 -1.85 9.07
N GLU A 383 -14.51 -1.42 10.34
CA GLU A 383 -13.66 -1.98 11.39
C GLU A 383 -13.99 -3.45 11.65
N ARG A 384 -15.27 -3.83 11.72
CA ARG A 384 -15.69 -5.23 11.87
C ARG A 384 -15.21 -6.09 10.70
N LYS A 385 -15.29 -5.60 9.46
CA LYS A 385 -14.83 -6.33 8.27
C LYS A 385 -13.34 -6.65 8.32
N ILE A 386 -12.51 -5.66 8.65
CA ILE A 386 -11.06 -5.87 8.77
C ILE A 386 -10.72 -6.74 9.97
N TYR A 387 -11.38 -6.53 11.11
CA TYR A 387 -11.22 -7.37 12.30
C TYR A 387 -11.59 -8.83 12.00
N ASP A 388 -12.72 -9.08 11.32
CA ASP A 388 -13.14 -10.43 10.89
C ASP A 388 -12.08 -11.12 10.03
N MET A 389 -11.50 -10.42 9.07
CA MET A 389 -10.43 -10.97 8.24
C MET A 389 -9.25 -11.45 9.09
N VAL A 390 -8.78 -10.59 10.01
CA VAL A 390 -7.61 -10.90 10.84
C VAL A 390 -7.91 -12.04 11.81
N VAL A 391 -9.06 -12.02 12.48
CA VAL A 391 -9.43 -13.08 13.44
C VAL A 391 -9.58 -14.42 12.73
N ARG A 392 -10.30 -14.47 11.60
CA ARG A 392 -10.45 -15.73 10.85
C ARG A 392 -9.11 -16.26 10.35
N ARG A 393 -8.22 -15.39 9.88
CA ARG A 393 -6.87 -15.79 9.47
C ARG A 393 -6.06 -16.34 10.65
N PHE A 394 -6.11 -15.69 11.81
CA PHE A 394 -5.47 -16.15 13.03
C PHE A 394 -6.03 -17.50 13.51
N LEU A 395 -7.35 -17.68 13.48
CA LEU A 395 -7.96 -18.96 13.82
C LEU A 395 -7.55 -20.05 12.82
N SER A 396 -7.57 -19.77 11.52
CA SER A 396 -7.32 -20.76 10.47
C SER A 396 -5.94 -21.42 10.55
N VAL A 397 -4.88 -20.67 10.92
CA VAL A 397 -3.54 -21.26 11.06
C VAL A 397 -3.40 -22.20 12.25
N LEU A 398 -4.34 -22.13 13.22
CA LEU A 398 -4.40 -22.99 14.39
C LEU A 398 -5.26 -24.25 14.16
N TYR A 399 -6.05 -24.28 13.07
CA TYR A 399 -6.83 -25.44 12.67
C TYR A 399 -5.97 -26.47 11.92
N PRO A 400 -6.36 -27.76 11.91
CA PRO A 400 -5.68 -28.77 11.12
C PRO A 400 -5.79 -28.48 9.62
N PRO A 401 -4.90 -29.06 8.79
CA PRO A 401 -5.00 -28.91 7.34
C PRO A 401 -6.31 -29.48 6.82
N ALA A 402 -6.84 -28.90 5.75
CA ALA A 402 -7.94 -29.50 5.00
C ALA A 402 -7.42 -30.70 4.21
N VAL A 403 -8.16 -31.82 4.28
CA VAL A 403 -7.78 -33.07 3.64
C VAL A 403 -8.81 -33.43 2.58
N TYR A 404 -8.35 -33.68 1.38
CA TYR A 404 -9.17 -34.15 0.29
C TYR A 404 -8.45 -35.22 -0.53
N GLU A 405 -9.21 -36.03 -1.21
CA GLU A 405 -8.71 -36.97 -2.20
C GLU A 405 -8.88 -36.37 -3.58
N GLN A 406 -7.77 -36.12 -4.26
CA GLN A 406 -7.78 -35.68 -5.65
C GLN A 406 -7.91 -36.92 -6.54
N VAL A 407 -8.97 -37.02 -7.31
CA VAL A 407 -9.21 -38.02 -8.29
C VAL A 407 -8.91 -37.44 -9.67
N SER A 408 -8.00 -38.05 -10.39
CA SER A 408 -7.67 -37.70 -11.77
C SER A 408 -7.84 -38.93 -12.64
N MET A 409 -8.55 -38.78 -13.75
CA MET A 409 -8.79 -39.85 -14.71
C MET A 409 -8.29 -39.41 -16.08
N GLU A 410 -7.66 -40.32 -16.81
CA GLU A 410 -7.30 -40.15 -18.21
C GLU A 410 -7.96 -41.30 -19.00
N GLY A 411 -8.41 -40.97 -20.19
CA GLY A 411 -8.99 -41.96 -21.14
C GLY A 411 -8.60 -41.61 -22.56
N THR A 412 -8.68 -42.60 -23.43
CA THR A 412 -8.38 -42.45 -24.86
C THR A 412 -9.62 -42.69 -25.69
N ALA A 413 -9.91 -41.78 -26.62
CA ALA A 413 -10.96 -41.90 -27.62
C ALA A 413 -10.40 -41.53 -28.98
N ALA A 414 -10.53 -42.39 -29.97
CA ALA A 414 -9.97 -42.20 -31.36
C ALA A 414 -8.47 -41.84 -31.37
N GLY A 415 -7.67 -42.37 -30.43
CA GLY A 415 -6.23 -42.11 -30.33
C GLY A 415 -5.84 -40.78 -29.64
N GLU A 416 -6.83 -39.99 -29.22
CA GLU A 416 -6.62 -38.72 -28.51
C GLU A 416 -6.86 -38.87 -26.98
N THR A 417 -6.11 -38.13 -26.16
CA THR A 417 -6.22 -38.22 -24.70
C THR A 417 -7.27 -37.25 -24.18
N PHE A 418 -8.10 -37.71 -23.28
CA PHE A 418 -9.09 -36.94 -22.54
C PHE A 418 -8.87 -37.08 -21.04
N ALA A 419 -9.06 -36.01 -20.29
CA ALA A 419 -8.85 -36.03 -18.85
C ALA A 419 -10.07 -35.50 -18.08
N ALA A 420 -10.27 -36.01 -16.88
CA ALA A 420 -11.26 -35.53 -15.93
C ALA A 420 -10.65 -35.40 -14.53
N SER A 421 -11.11 -34.44 -13.75
CA SER A 421 -10.64 -34.19 -12.39
C SER A 421 -11.83 -34.07 -11.44
N GLY A 422 -11.63 -34.54 -10.21
CA GLY A 422 -12.61 -34.38 -9.14
C GLY A 422 -11.95 -34.35 -7.77
N ARG A 423 -12.65 -33.76 -6.81
CA ARG A 423 -12.16 -33.60 -5.44
C ARG A 423 -13.20 -34.19 -4.46
N ILE A 424 -12.78 -35.09 -3.59
CA ILE A 424 -13.59 -35.63 -2.52
C ILE A 424 -13.06 -35.09 -1.20
N VAL A 425 -13.82 -34.23 -0.54
CA VAL A 425 -13.44 -33.63 0.74
C VAL A 425 -13.58 -34.70 1.84
N LYS A 426 -12.48 -35.01 2.55
CA LYS A 426 -12.43 -35.91 3.70
C LYS A 426 -12.53 -35.15 5.03
N SER A 427 -11.91 -33.97 5.12
CA SER A 427 -11.97 -33.04 6.26
C SER A 427 -11.84 -31.62 5.77
N ALA A 428 -12.73 -30.74 6.19
CA ALA A 428 -12.68 -29.32 5.87
C ALA A 428 -11.49 -28.60 6.56
N GLY A 429 -11.10 -29.09 7.74
CA GLY A 429 -9.97 -28.51 8.49
C GLY A 429 -10.12 -26.99 8.67
N TRP A 430 -9.05 -26.25 8.38
CA TRP A 430 -9.03 -24.79 8.52
C TRP A 430 -10.11 -24.05 7.69
N ARG A 431 -10.65 -24.67 6.65
CA ARG A 431 -11.71 -24.07 5.82
C ARG A 431 -13.02 -23.89 6.57
N GLU A 432 -13.24 -24.61 7.68
CA GLU A 432 -14.40 -24.44 8.56
C GLU A 432 -14.47 -23.03 9.20
N VAL A 433 -13.33 -22.35 9.28
CA VAL A 433 -13.25 -21.00 9.84
C VAL A 433 -13.95 -19.96 8.95
N TYR A 434 -14.07 -20.26 7.64
CA TYR A 434 -14.63 -19.32 6.67
C TYR A 434 -16.07 -19.71 6.30
N GLU A 435 -17.02 -18.94 6.78
CA GLU A 435 -18.44 -19.07 6.40
C GLU A 435 -18.61 -18.75 4.90
N GLY A 436 -19.34 -19.60 4.18
CA GLY A 436 -19.51 -19.49 2.72
C GLY A 436 -18.39 -20.10 1.88
N GLY A 437 -17.41 -20.74 2.54
CA GLY A 437 -16.26 -21.38 1.90
C GLY A 437 -15.11 -20.41 1.63
N TRP A 438 -13.90 -20.97 1.62
CA TRP A 438 -12.70 -20.27 1.16
C TRP A 438 -12.68 -20.29 -0.37
N GLN A 439 -12.58 -19.15 -0.99
CA GLN A 439 -12.27 -19.04 -2.41
C GLN A 439 -10.74 -18.99 -2.54
N ASP A 440 -10.16 -20.03 -3.15
CA ASP A 440 -8.76 -19.96 -3.56
C ASP A 440 -8.63 -18.79 -4.55
N GLU A 441 -7.56 -17.98 -4.46
CA GLU A 441 -7.28 -17.00 -5.50
C GLU A 441 -7.23 -17.75 -6.83
N GLU A 442 -8.24 -17.56 -7.70
CA GLU A 442 -8.20 -18.10 -9.05
C GLU A 442 -7.07 -17.38 -9.79
N GLU A 443 -6.07 -18.14 -10.21
CA GLU A 443 -5.09 -17.62 -11.16
C GLU A 443 -5.86 -17.12 -12.39
N GLU A 444 -5.60 -15.90 -12.82
CA GLU A 444 -6.35 -15.17 -13.86
C GLU A 444 -6.50 -15.94 -15.20
N ASP A 445 -5.74 -16.99 -15.44
CA ASP A 445 -5.87 -17.84 -16.63
C ASP A 445 -6.24 -19.29 -16.28
N SER A 446 -7.46 -19.46 -15.77
CA SER A 446 -8.02 -20.80 -15.47
C SER A 446 -8.44 -21.59 -16.72
N SER A 447 -8.28 -21.04 -17.94
CA SER A 447 -8.71 -21.68 -19.18
C SER A 447 -7.94 -22.97 -19.52
N ASP A 448 -6.77 -23.20 -18.91
CA ASP A 448 -5.94 -24.40 -19.10
C ASP A 448 -5.92 -25.33 -17.88
N LYS A 449 -6.91 -25.17 -16.95
CA LYS A 449 -7.10 -26.08 -15.81
C LYS A 449 -8.38 -26.86 -15.92
N LEU A 450 -8.30 -28.17 -15.59
CA LEU A 450 -9.48 -29.03 -15.49
C LEU A 450 -10.35 -28.55 -14.32
N LYS A 451 -11.65 -28.38 -14.59
CA LYS A 451 -12.62 -28.08 -13.54
C LYS A 451 -12.96 -29.37 -12.78
N ASP A 452 -12.86 -29.31 -11.46
CA ASP A 452 -13.27 -30.39 -10.60
C ASP A 452 -14.77 -30.68 -10.74
N GLN A 453 -15.12 -31.94 -10.83
CA GLN A 453 -16.49 -32.43 -10.91
C GLN A 453 -16.67 -33.64 -9.97
N LYS A 454 -17.92 -34.03 -9.72
CA LYS A 454 -18.21 -35.30 -9.01
C LYS A 454 -17.94 -36.43 -9.94
N LEU A 455 -16.95 -37.25 -9.62
CA LEU A 455 -16.58 -38.39 -10.43
C LEU A 455 -17.19 -39.67 -9.84
N PRO A 456 -17.81 -40.54 -10.70
CA PRO A 456 -18.25 -41.88 -10.28
C PRO A 456 -17.05 -42.80 -10.06
N GLU A 457 -17.29 -43.98 -9.49
CA GLU A 457 -16.28 -45.01 -9.37
C GLU A 457 -16.09 -45.70 -10.70
N LEU A 458 -15.00 -45.36 -11.37
CA LEU A 458 -14.60 -45.96 -12.65
C LEU A 458 -13.23 -46.63 -12.48
N THR A 459 -12.95 -47.64 -13.30
CA THR A 459 -11.72 -48.44 -13.24
C THR A 459 -10.94 -48.36 -14.55
N GLU A 460 -9.64 -48.56 -14.46
CA GLU A 460 -8.77 -48.68 -15.65
C GLU A 460 -9.22 -49.83 -16.54
N GLY A 461 -9.15 -49.65 -17.85
CA GLY A 461 -9.62 -50.61 -18.85
C GLY A 461 -11.14 -50.55 -19.15
N GLN A 462 -11.93 -49.82 -18.35
CA GLN A 462 -13.37 -49.67 -18.59
C GLN A 462 -13.63 -48.87 -19.85
N ILE A 463 -14.55 -49.39 -20.68
CA ILE A 463 -14.97 -48.74 -21.92
C ILE A 463 -16.29 -48.02 -21.68
N LEU A 464 -16.33 -46.75 -22.00
CA LEU A 464 -17.51 -45.91 -21.87
C LEU A 464 -18.02 -45.50 -23.27
N THR A 465 -19.32 -45.61 -23.47
CA THR A 465 -19.95 -45.05 -24.68
C THR A 465 -19.93 -43.52 -24.59
N VAL A 466 -19.48 -42.87 -25.64
CA VAL A 466 -19.55 -41.42 -25.77
C VAL A 466 -20.97 -41.02 -26.13
N GLU A 467 -21.65 -40.33 -25.20
CA GLU A 467 -23.04 -39.90 -25.32
C GLU A 467 -23.15 -38.54 -26.08
N GLY A 468 -22.07 -37.76 -26.08
CA GLY A 468 -22.03 -36.48 -26.74
C GLY A 468 -20.62 -35.89 -26.79
N SER A 469 -20.40 -35.05 -27.76
CA SER A 469 -19.17 -34.27 -27.91
C SER A 469 -19.49 -32.79 -28.14
N ALA A 470 -18.72 -31.89 -27.57
CA ALA A 470 -18.87 -30.46 -27.76
C ALA A 470 -17.53 -29.80 -28.07
N LEU A 471 -17.58 -28.83 -29.01
CA LEU A 471 -16.49 -27.93 -29.29
C LEU A 471 -16.75 -26.61 -28.52
N THR A 472 -15.79 -26.19 -27.71
CA THR A 472 -15.81 -24.89 -27.07
C THR A 472 -14.86 -23.96 -27.79
N ALA A 473 -15.28 -22.72 -28.06
CA ALA A 473 -14.46 -21.71 -28.68
C ALA A 473 -14.29 -20.54 -27.70
N GLY A 474 -13.10 -19.98 -27.67
CA GLY A 474 -12.78 -18.80 -26.89
C GLY A 474 -11.73 -17.94 -27.56
N LYS A 475 -11.50 -16.75 -27.02
CA LYS A 475 -10.38 -15.90 -27.43
C LYS A 475 -9.47 -15.65 -26.26
N THR A 476 -8.17 -15.62 -26.52
CA THR A 476 -7.19 -15.17 -25.52
C THR A 476 -7.53 -13.74 -25.10
N LYS A 477 -7.28 -13.42 -23.83
CA LYS A 477 -7.56 -12.10 -23.25
C LYS A 477 -6.25 -11.38 -22.96
N PRO A 478 -6.22 -10.06 -23.07
CA PRO A 478 -5.07 -9.29 -22.61
C PRO A 478 -4.90 -9.46 -21.09
N PRO A 479 -3.71 -9.16 -20.55
CA PRO A 479 -3.53 -9.10 -19.10
C PRO A 479 -4.52 -8.09 -18.49
N ALA A 480 -5.02 -8.39 -17.30
CA ALA A 480 -5.94 -7.51 -16.60
C ALA A 480 -5.26 -6.19 -16.21
N ARG A 481 -6.02 -5.10 -16.19
CA ARG A 481 -5.56 -3.83 -15.64
C ARG A 481 -5.26 -3.98 -14.16
N PHE A 482 -4.37 -3.13 -13.68
CA PHE A 482 -4.11 -3.08 -12.25
C PHE A 482 -5.36 -2.65 -11.47
N THR A 483 -5.61 -3.35 -10.38
CA THR A 483 -6.38 -2.87 -9.23
C THR A 483 -5.40 -2.40 -8.15
N GLU A 484 -5.84 -1.77 -7.06
CA GLU A 484 -4.91 -1.47 -5.96
C GLU A 484 -4.29 -2.74 -5.38
N ALA A 485 -5.05 -3.84 -5.30
CA ALA A 485 -4.54 -5.12 -4.83
C ALA A 485 -3.40 -5.66 -5.70
N THR A 486 -3.58 -5.68 -7.01
CA THR A 486 -2.56 -6.19 -7.93
C THR A 486 -1.38 -5.24 -8.09
N LEU A 487 -1.60 -3.92 -7.97
CA LEU A 487 -0.53 -2.92 -7.96
C LEU A 487 0.34 -3.05 -6.71
N LEU A 488 -0.25 -3.24 -5.52
CA LEU A 488 0.49 -3.52 -4.29
C LEU A 488 1.36 -4.76 -4.42
N GLY A 489 0.81 -5.84 -5.02
CA GLY A 489 1.59 -7.06 -5.29
C GLY A 489 2.73 -6.83 -6.28
N ALA A 490 2.51 -6.03 -7.33
CA ALA A 490 3.56 -5.66 -8.28
C ALA A 490 4.63 -4.75 -7.65
N MET A 491 4.25 -3.85 -6.74
CA MET A 491 5.22 -3.04 -5.97
C MET A 491 6.04 -3.90 -5.01
N GLU A 492 5.43 -4.90 -4.38
CA GLU A 492 6.10 -5.83 -3.48
C GLU A 492 7.07 -6.76 -4.24
N ASN A 493 6.67 -7.24 -5.41
CA ASN A 493 7.50 -8.08 -6.27
C ASN A 493 7.51 -7.54 -7.72
N PRO A 494 8.33 -6.53 -8.02
CA PRO A 494 8.36 -5.90 -9.34
C PRO A 494 9.20 -6.66 -10.38
N VAL A 495 9.63 -7.89 -10.10
CA VAL A 495 10.55 -8.67 -10.95
C VAL A 495 10.05 -8.82 -12.40
N HIS A 496 8.73 -8.97 -12.61
CA HIS A 496 8.15 -9.06 -13.96
C HIS A 496 8.27 -7.76 -14.79
N PHE A 497 8.58 -6.65 -14.14
CA PHE A 497 8.73 -5.33 -14.78
C PHE A 497 10.19 -4.90 -14.89
N MET A 498 11.13 -5.73 -14.44
CA MET A 498 12.56 -5.52 -14.66
C MET A 498 12.93 -5.84 -16.10
N GLU A 499 13.84 -5.06 -16.64
CA GLU A 499 14.40 -5.30 -17.99
C GLU A 499 15.58 -6.29 -17.93
N SER A 500 16.33 -6.24 -16.85
CA SER A 500 17.46 -7.13 -16.65
C SER A 500 17.02 -8.47 -16.04
N HIS A 501 17.57 -9.56 -16.55
CA HIS A 501 17.46 -10.87 -15.95
C HIS A 501 18.48 -11.06 -14.79
N ASP A 502 18.90 -9.97 -14.16
CA ASP A 502 19.81 -10.02 -13.01
C ASP A 502 19.12 -10.67 -11.81
N LYS A 503 19.43 -11.95 -11.62
CA LYS A 503 18.92 -12.75 -10.49
C LYS A 503 19.28 -12.15 -9.12
N LYS A 504 20.40 -11.43 -9.02
CA LYS A 504 20.85 -10.80 -7.77
C LYS A 504 19.98 -9.58 -7.46
N ALA A 505 19.73 -8.72 -8.44
CA ALA A 505 18.83 -7.57 -8.29
C ALA A 505 17.39 -8.00 -7.97
N ALA A 506 16.87 -9.02 -8.68
CA ALA A 506 15.55 -9.60 -8.43
C ALA A 506 15.44 -10.19 -7.00
N LYS A 507 16.46 -10.92 -6.54
CA LYS A 507 16.53 -11.47 -5.19
C LYS A 507 16.55 -10.36 -4.14
N THR A 508 17.38 -9.33 -4.34
CA THR A 508 17.50 -8.19 -3.41
C THR A 508 16.17 -7.47 -3.27
N LEU A 509 15.47 -7.17 -4.37
CA LEU A 509 14.14 -6.55 -4.31
C LEU A 509 13.13 -7.42 -3.55
N GLY A 510 13.16 -8.73 -3.73
CA GLY A 510 12.32 -9.66 -2.98
C GLY A 510 12.63 -9.66 -1.47
N GLU A 511 13.91 -9.60 -1.10
CA GLU A 511 14.36 -9.58 0.30
C GLU A 511 14.16 -8.23 0.99
N THR A 512 14.23 -7.13 0.26
CA THR A 512 14.05 -5.75 0.78
C THR A 512 12.62 -5.22 0.66
N GLY A 513 11.70 -6.07 0.21
CA GLY A 513 10.28 -5.76 0.12
C GLY A 513 9.87 -4.95 -1.11
N GLY A 514 10.66 -4.93 -2.20
CA GLY A 514 10.29 -4.35 -3.48
C GLY A 514 10.34 -2.81 -3.54
N LEU A 515 9.39 -2.23 -4.26
CA LEU A 515 9.25 -0.78 -4.41
C LEU A 515 8.48 -0.18 -3.22
N GLY A 516 9.18 0.62 -2.43
CA GLY A 516 8.66 1.18 -1.18
C GLY A 516 8.55 0.14 -0.06
N THR A 517 8.40 0.62 1.16
CA THR A 517 8.17 -0.23 2.33
C THR A 517 6.68 -0.49 2.54
N VAL A 518 6.32 -1.48 3.33
CA VAL A 518 4.92 -1.74 3.73
C VAL A 518 4.27 -0.49 4.33
N ALA A 519 5.04 0.33 5.05
CA ALA A 519 4.54 1.56 5.66
C ALA A 519 4.24 2.68 4.64
N THR A 520 4.89 2.69 3.48
CA THR A 520 4.88 3.83 2.54
C THR A 520 4.06 3.58 1.27
N ARG A 521 3.84 2.32 0.86
CA ARG A 521 3.13 2.00 -0.41
C ARG A 521 1.75 2.63 -0.50
N ALA A 522 0.96 2.53 0.58
CA ALA A 522 -0.38 3.11 0.61
C ALA A 522 -0.37 4.64 0.40
N ASP A 523 0.57 5.33 1.04
CA ASP A 523 0.73 6.78 0.91
C ASP A 523 1.24 7.19 -0.49
N ILE A 524 2.11 6.38 -1.10
CA ILE A 524 2.59 6.59 -2.47
C ILE A 524 1.43 6.44 -3.46
N ILE A 525 0.64 5.37 -3.35
CA ILE A 525 -0.54 5.14 -4.20
C ILE A 525 -1.54 6.29 -4.05
N GLU A 526 -1.86 6.68 -2.81
CA GLU A 526 -2.75 7.81 -2.54
C GLU A 526 -2.21 9.12 -3.13
N LYS A 527 -0.90 9.39 -2.97
CA LYS A 527 -0.24 10.55 -3.57
C LYS A 527 -0.34 10.57 -5.10
N LEU A 528 -0.17 9.43 -5.75
CA LEU A 528 -0.30 9.32 -7.21
C LEU A 528 -1.72 9.61 -7.69
N PHE A 529 -2.76 9.17 -6.96
CA PHE A 529 -4.14 9.55 -7.23
C PHE A 529 -4.36 11.06 -7.00
N ASN A 530 -3.94 11.58 -5.85
CA ASN A 530 -4.14 12.98 -5.48
C ASN A 530 -3.38 13.97 -6.38
N SER A 531 -2.28 13.54 -6.99
CA SER A 531 -1.52 14.33 -7.99
C SER A 531 -2.02 14.16 -9.42
N PHE A 532 -3.12 13.42 -9.61
CA PHE A 532 -3.70 13.12 -10.92
C PHE A 532 -2.72 12.41 -11.88
N MET A 533 -1.87 11.54 -11.37
CA MET A 533 -0.99 10.70 -12.18
C MET A 533 -1.70 9.40 -12.60
N MET A 534 -2.65 8.96 -11.81
CA MET A 534 -3.52 7.83 -12.13
C MET A 534 -4.95 8.09 -11.67
N GLU A 535 -5.91 7.37 -12.24
CA GLU A 535 -7.33 7.47 -11.92
C GLU A 535 -7.96 6.09 -11.79
N LYS A 536 -9.05 6.00 -11.02
CA LYS A 536 -9.87 4.78 -10.93
C LYS A 536 -11.09 4.87 -11.84
N ARG A 537 -11.40 3.76 -12.52
CA ARG A 537 -12.68 3.53 -13.19
C ARG A 537 -13.22 2.18 -12.69
N GLY A 538 -14.20 2.21 -11.81
CA GLY A 538 -14.57 1.05 -11.00
C GLY A 538 -13.40 0.64 -10.09
N ASN A 539 -12.96 -0.62 -10.16
CA ASN A 539 -11.81 -1.12 -9.42
C ASN A 539 -10.48 -1.04 -10.18
N GLU A 540 -10.52 -0.72 -11.49
CA GLU A 540 -9.36 -0.67 -12.33
C GLU A 540 -8.62 0.67 -12.25
N ILE A 541 -7.30 0.62 -12.34
CA ILE A 541 -6.39 1.77 -12.35
C ILE A 541 -5.99 2.08 -13.79
N TYR A 542 -6.12 3.35 -14.17
CA TYR A 542 -5.71 3.89 -15.46
C TYR A 542 -4.64 4.94 -15.27
N ILE A 543 -3.65 4.93 -16.16
CA ILE A 543 -2.65 6.00 -16.21
C ILE A 543 -3.23 7.21 -16.93
N THR A 544 -3.02 8.41 -16.39
CA THR A 544 -3.48 9.66 -16.99
C THR A 544 -2.54 10.13 -18.09
N SER A 545 -3.01 11.05 -18.96
CA SER A 545 -2.17 11.73 -19.95
C SER A 545 -1.00 12.48 -19.27
N LYS A 546 -1.26 13.14 -18.13
CA LYS A 546 -0.22 13.79 -17.32
C LYS A 546 0.92 12.84 -16.95
N ALA A 547 0.60 11.64 -16.51
CA ALA A 547 1.61 10.66 -16.12
C ALA A 547 2.34 10.05 -17.32
N LYS A 548 1.64 9.84 -18.44
CA LYS A 548 2.29 9.40 -19.71
C LYS A 548 3.33 10.43 -20.16
N GLN A 549 2.95 11.70 -20.20
CA GLN A 549 3.89 12.78 -20.52
C GLN A 549 5.04 12.86 -19.51
N LEU A 550 4.77 12.73 -18.20
CA LEU A 550 5.84 12.67 -17.19
C LEU A 550 6.86 11.57 -17.51
N LEU A 551 6.39 10.36 -17.86
CA LEU A 551 7.26 9.23 -18.19
C LEU A 551 8.10 9.45 -19.45
N GLU A 552 7.64 10.28 -20.39
CA GLU A 552 8.42 10.69 -21.57
C GLU A 552 9.50 11.73 -21.22
N LEU A 553 9.34 12.47 -20.12
CA LEU A 553 10.18 13.59 -19.72
C LEU A 553 11.18 13.27 -18.62
N VAL A 554 10.99 12.17 -17.87
CA VAL A 554 11.91 11.75 -16.82
C VAL A 554 13.04 10.88 -17.40
N PRO A 555 14.25 10.94 -16.80
CA PRO A 555 15.34 10.03 -17.15
C PRO A 555 14.93 8.55 -17.10
N GLU A 556 15.44 7.76 -18.05
CA GLU A 556 15.03 6.36 -18.24
C GLU A 556 15.31 5.50 -16.99
N GLU A 557 16.43 5.71 -16.32
CA GLU A 557 16.79 4.96 -15.12
C GLU A 557 15.81 5.14 -13.97
N LEU A 558 15.20 6.33 -13.83
CA LEU A 558 14.20 6.58 -12.80
C LEU A 558 12.89 5.80 -13.00
N LYS A 559 12.67 5.23 -14.18
CA LYS A 559 11.48 4.40 -14.50
C LYS A 559 11.69 2.94 -14.09
N LYS A 560 12.92 2.53 -13.86
CA LYS A 560 13.32 1.11 -13.68
C LYS A 560 13.33 0.70 -12.21
N PRO A 561 12.73 -0.43 -11.85
CA PRO A 561 12.86 -1.01 -10.50
C PRO A 561 14.33 -1.32 -10.12
N GLU A 562 15.18 -1.57 -11.11
CA GLU A 562 16.61 -1.88 -10.94
C GLU A 562 17.37 -0.80 -10.17
N LEU A 563 17.01 0.47 -10.33
CA LEU A 563 17.62 1.56 -9.57
C LEU A 563 17.39 1.37 -8.06
N THR A 564 16.17 0.97 -7.68
CA THR A 564 15.86 0.68 -6.28
C THR A 564 16.61 -0.55 -5.79
N ALA A 565 16.77 -1.59 -6.62
CA ALA A 565 17.54 -2.77 -6.28
C ALA A 565 19.01 -2.44 -6.02
N ASP A 566 19.64 -1.66 -6.90
CA ASP A 566 21.03 -1.22 -6.75
C ASP A 566 21.24 -0.41 -5.46
N TRP A 567 20.33 0.52 -5.16
CA TRP A 567 20.43 1.28 -3.93
C TRP A 567 20.28 0.40 -2.68
N GLU A 568 19.30 -0.50 -2.65
CA GLU A 568 19.09 -1.36 -1.48
C GLU A 568 20.24 -2.35 -1.28
N MET A 569 20.90 -2.83 -2.37
CA MET A 569 22.14 -3.60 -2.27
C MET A 569 23.26 -2.78 -1.60
N LYS A 570 23.50 -1.57 -2.07
CA LYS A 570 24.52 -0.68 -1.53
C LYS A 570 24.24 -0.27 -0.09
N LEU A 571 22.97 0.01 0.24
CA LEU A 571 22.54 0.32 1.61
C LEU A 571 22.70 -0.88 2.56
N SER A 572 22.43 -2.10 2.07
CA SER A 572 22.74 -3.32 2.81
C SER A 572 24.24 -3.50 3.04
N ASP A 573 25.06 -3.20 2.05
CA ASP A 573 26.51 -3.23 2.19
C ASP A 573 27.02 -2.18 3.20
N ILE A 574 26.41 -1.00 3.28
CA ILE A 574 26.70 0.00 4.32
C ILE A 574 26.33 -0.55 5.70
N ALA A 575 25.11 -1.10 5.85
CA ALA A 575 24.62 -1.65 7.13
C ALA A 575 25.49 -2.82 7.63
N ASN A 576 26.18 -3.53 6.73
CA ASN A 576 27.10 -4.62 7.03
C ASN A 576 28.58 -4.18 7.11
N GLY A 577 28.88 -2.88 7.04
CA GLY A 577 30.24 -2.35 7.09
C GLY A 577 31.11 -2.62 5.86
N LYS A 578 30.53 -3.12 4.75
CA LYS A 578 31.24 -3.46 3.52
C LYS A 578 31.44 -2.28 2.57
N LEU A 579 30.57 -1.28 2.66
CA LEU A 579 30.60 -0.06 1.86
C LEU A 579 30.58 1.16 2.78
N ARG A 580 31.40 2.16 2.51
CA ARG A 580 31.39 3.43 3.23
C ARG A 580 30.23 4.32 2.73
N GLN A 581 29.52 4.96 3.67
CA GLN A 581 28.42 5.87 3.40
C GLN A 581 28.80 7.01 2.44
N ASP A 582 29.97 7.63 2.64
CA ASP A 582 30.47 8.75 1.82
C ASP A 582 30.65 8.36 0.34
N LYS A 583 31.13 7.12 0.09
CA LYS A 583 31.28 6.59 -1.26
C LYS A 583 29.92 6.45 -1.99
N PHE A 584 28.92 5.94 -1.29
CA PHE A 584 27.56 5.85 -1.81
C PHE A 584 26.99 7.25 -2.11
N LEU A 585 27.07 8.18 -1.14
CA LEU A 585 26.52 9.54 -1.29
C LEU A 585 27.24 10.34 -2.38
N THR A 586 28.54 10.13 -2.60
CA THR A 586 29.28 10.73 -3.74
C THR A 586 28.67 10.26 -5.07
N GLY A 587 28.36 8.97 -5.21
CA GLY A 587 27.69 8.43 -6.39
C GLY A 587 26.27 9.03 -6.57
N ILE A 588 25.53 9.17 -5.48
CA ILE A 588 24.17 9.77 -5.50
C ILE A 588 24.21 11.25 -5.90
N ARG A 589 25.19 12.02 -5.39
CA ARG A 589 25.37 13.43 -5.79
C ARG A 589 25.65 13.58 -7.28
N LYS A 590 26.53 12.74 -7.82
CA LYS A 590 26.82 12.69 -9.24
C LYS A 590 25.55 12.36 -10.04
N TYR A 591 24.83 11.32 -9.64
CA TYR A 591 23.59 10.91 -10.28
C TYR A 591 22.51 12.01 -10.25
N ALA A 592 22.37 12.72 -9.13
CA ALA A 592 21.43 13.84 -9.03
C ALA A 592 21.80 15.00 -9.96
N CYS A 593 23.11 15.27 -10.21
CA CYS A 593 23.56 16.22 -11.24
C CYS A 593 23.18 15.73 -12.64
N GLU A 594 23.47 14.47 -12.95
CA GLU A 594 23.15 13.85 -14.26
C GLU A 594 21.65 13.94 -14.58
N ILE A 595 20.78 13.62 -13.60
CA ILE A 595 19.31 13.78 -13.74
C ILE A 595 18.93 15.23 -14.09
N VAL A 596 19.50 16.20 -13.38
CA VAL A 596 19.18 17.61 -13.63
C VAL A 596 19.65 18.04 -15.00
N ASP A 597 20.85 17.64 -15.43
CA ASP A 597 21.41 17.99 -16.73
C ASP A 597 20.63 17.32 -17.87
N GLU A 598 20.25 16.05 -17.73
CA GLU A 598 19.40 15.34 -18.69
C GLU A 598 18.02 16.01 -18.83
N ILE A 599 17.39 16.36 -17.71
CA ILE A 599 16.11 17.09 -17.72
C ILE A 599 16.32 18.45 -18.40
N LYS A 600 17.37 19.23 -18.07
CA LYS A 600 17.67 20.53 -18.70
C LYS A 600 17.90 20.41 -20.20
N GLY A 601 18.62 19.39 -20.64
CA GLY A 601 18.94 19.14 -22.06
C GLY A 601 17.76 18.58 -22.89
N GLY A 602 16.79 17.95 -22.24
CA GLY A 602 15.67 17.29 -22.93
C GLY A 602 14.86 18.24 -23.84
N GLN A 603 14.42 17.75 -25.01
CA GLN A 603 13.65 18.52 -26.00
C GLN A 603 12.13 18.32 -25.88
N GLY A 604 11.67 17.50 -24.93
CA GLY A 604 10.25 17.21 -24.73
C GLY A 604 9.44 18.45 -24.33
N THR A 605 8.15 18.39 -24.58
CA THR A 605 7.19 19.44 -24.17
C THR A 605 6.08 18.84 -23.34
N PHE A 606 5.59 19.61 -22.36
CA PHE A 606 4.43 19.19 -21.56
C PHE A 606 3.19 20.00 -21.95
N ARG A 607 2.07 19.32 -22.17
CA ARG A 607 0.78 19.94 -22.49
C ARG A 607 -0.23 19.67 -21.38
N HIS A 608 -0.85 20.74 -20.87
CA HIS A 608 -1.89 20.63 -19.86
C HIS A 608 -3.21 20.15 -20.48
N ASP A 609 -3.73 18.99 -20.06
CA ASP A 609 -5.02 18.45 -20.54
C ASP A 609 -6.22 19.33 -20.15
N ASN A 610 -6.08 20.11 -19.10
CA ASN A 610 -7.10 21.04 -18.59
C ASN A 610 -6.94 22.47 -19.13
N MET A 611 -6.17 22.66 -20.19
CA MET A 611 -6.03 23.94 -20.87
C MET A 611 -7.37 24.37 -21.48
N THR A 612 -7.72 25.61 -21.26
CA THR A 612 -8.93 26.23 -21.84
C THR A 612 -8.57 27.18 -22.98
N ASN A 613 -9.54 27.51 -23.82
CA ASN A 613 -9.36 28.54 -24.86
C ASN A 613 -9.31 29.96 -24.30
N LYS A 614 -9.49 30.14 -22.98
CA LYS A 614 -9.46 31.46 -22.35
C LYS A 614 -8.03 31.91 -22.13
N LYS A 615 -7.77 33.17 -22.40
CA LYS A 615 -6.49 33.83 -22.15
C LYS A 615 -6.47 34.49 -20.77
N CYS A 616 -5.30 34.45 -20.15
CA CYS A 616 -5.04 35.16 -18.90
C CYS A 616 -5.09 36.68 -19.13
N PRO A 617 -5.85 37.44 -18.32
CA PRO A 617 -5.93 38.89 -18.48
C PRO A 617 -4.62 39.62 -18.15
N ASN A 618 -3.74 38.97 -17.36
CA ASN A 618 -2.48 39.61 -16.91
C ASN A 618 -1.33 39.37 -17.92
N CYS A 619 -1.19 38.16 -18.49
CA CYS A 619 -0.02 37.82 -19.32
C CYS A 619 -0.38 37.25 -20.71
N GLY A 620 -1.67 37.08 -21.06
CA GLY A 620 -2.12 36.60 -22.36
C GLY A 620 -1.94 35.10 -22.58
N LYS A 621 -1.28 34.33 -21.68
CA LYS A 621 -1.14 32.87 -21.75
C LYS A 621 -2.49 32.18 -21.50
N HIS A 622 -2.57 30.84 -21.71
CA HIS A 622 -3.80 30.11 -21.49
C HIS A 622 -4.18 29.96 -20.01
N LEU A 623 -5.47 29.84 -19.76
CA LEU A 623 -5.99 29.49 -18.43
C LEU A 623 -6.28 27.99 -18.36
N LEU A 624 -5.91 27.39 -17.25
CA LEU A 624 -6.14 25.99 -16.91
C LEU A 624 -7.41 25.89 -16.04
N ALA A 625 -8.32 24.98 -16.38
CA ALA A 625 -9.46 24.65 -15.54
C ALA A 625 -9.05 23.71 -14.40
N VAL A 626 -9.10 24.18 -13.16
CA VAL A 626 -8.68 23.43 -11.98
C VAL A 626 -9.86 23.18 -11.06
N ASN A 627 -10.06 21.92 -10.66
CA ASN A 627 -11.03 21.54 -9.65
C ASN A 627 -10.34 21.55 -8.27
N GLY A 628 -10.60 22.59 -7.48
CA GLY A 628 -10.23 22.64 -6.07
C GLY A 628 -11.19 21.82 -5.21
N LYS A 629 -10.90 21.69 -3.91
CA LYS A 629 -11.70 20.91 -2.94
C LYS A 629 -13.18 21.32 -2.91
N ASN A 630 -13.45 22.63 -3.00
CA ASN A 630 -14.79 23.19 -2.93
C ASN A 630 -15.09 24.24 -4.02
N ALA A 631 -14.23 24.36 -5.03
CA ALA A 631 -14.38 25.37 -6.08
C ALA A 631 -13.79 24.90 -7.40
N LYS A 632 -14.39 25.32 -8.51
CA LYS A 632 -13.76 25.24 -9.84
C LYS A 632 -13.12 26.60 -10.14
N MET A 633 -11.87 26.58 -10.54
CA MET A 633 -11.07 27.78 -10.79
C MET A 633 -10.46 27.75 -12.19
N LEU A 634 -10.21 28.92 -12.73
CA LEU A 634 -9.31 29.13 -13.85
C LEU A 634 -8.01 29.72 -13.29
N VAL A 635 -6.88 29.09 -13.64
CA VAL A 635 -5.56 29.50 -13.16
C VAL A 635 -4.68 29.73 -14.38
N CYS A 636 -3.84 30.76 -14.37
CA CYS A 636 -2.88 30.94 -15.46
C CYS A 636 -1.96 29.74 -15.57
N GLU A 637 -1.66 29.31 -16.80
CA GLU A 637 -0.66 28.24 -17.03
C GLU A 637 0.74 28.67 -16.57
N ASP A 638 1.00 29.98 -16.58
CA ASP A 638 2.23 30.54 -16.06
C ASP A 638 2.16 30.70 -14.55
N ARG A 639 3.02 29.97 -13.85
CA ARG A 639 3.10 29.96 -12.39
C ARG A 639 3.58 31.30 -11.82
N GLU A 640 4.45 32.01 -12.55
CA GLU A 640 4.95 33.30 -12.13
C GLU A 640 3.89 34.40 -12.23
N CYS A 641 2.98 34.27 -13.20
CA CYS A 641 1.85 35.20 -13.36
C CYS A 641 0.86 35.14 -12.18
N GLY A 642 0.64 33.96 -11.61
CA GLY A 642 -0.18 33.73 -10.42
C GLY A 642 -1.67 34.07 -10.56
N TYR A 643 -2.19 34.46 -11.73
CA TYR A 643 -3.60 34.80 -11.92
C TYR A 643 -4.53 33.61 -11.62
N ARG A 644 -5.58 33.89 -10.84
CA ARG A 644 -6.60 32.91 -10.45
C ARG A 644 -7.99 33.55 -10.49
N GLU A 645 -8.96 32.83 -11.08
CA GLU A 645 -10.38 33.21 -11.10
C GLU A 645 -11.22 32.04 -10.61
N THR A 646 -12.05 32.25 -9.58
CA THR A 646 -13.00 31.21 -9.13
C THR A 646 -14.25 31.26 -10.04
N VAL A 647 -14.53 30.13 -10.71
CA VAL A 647 -15.68 30.01 -11.64
C VAL A 647 -16.94 29.55 -10.92
N SER A 648 -16.80 28.56 -10.03
CA SER A 648 -17.92 28.06 -9.24
C SER A 648 -17.48 27.55 -7.86
N ARG A 649 -18.41 27.47 -6.94
CA ARG A 649 -18.20 26.90 -5.60
C ARG A 649 -19.22 25.80 -5.33
N THR A 650 -18.77 24.69 -4.74
CA THR A 650 -19.68 23.66 -4.23
C THR A 650 -20.35 24.17 -2.95
N THR A 651 -21.66 24.05 -2.87
CA THR A 651 -22.43 24.52 -1.73
C THR A 651 -23.13 23.37 -1.00
N ASN A 652 -23.60 23.62 0.21
CA ASN A 652 -24.48 22.70 0.94
C ASN A 652 -25.95 22.85 0.52
N ALA A 653 -26.28 23.78 -0.38
CA ALA A 653 -27.60 23.96 -0.93
C ALA A 653 -28.01 22.70 -1.73
N ARG A 654 -29.20 22.19 -1.44
CA ARG A 654 -29.74 21.01 -2.13
C ARG A 654 -30.72 21.39 -3.22
N CYS A 655 -30.63 20.71 -4.33
CA CYS A 655 -31.55 20.87 -5.46
C CYS A 655 -32.97 20.46 -5.06
N PRO A 656 -33.99 21.27 -5.33
CA PRO A 656 -35.38 20.92 -5.01
C PRO A 656 -35.92 19.75 -5.84
N LYS A 657 -35.31 19.47 -7.01
CA LYS A 657 -35.72 18.37 -7.91
C LYS A 657 -35.08 17.01 -7.56
N CYS A 658 -33.76 16.97 -7.28
CA CYS A 658 -33.07 15.71 -7.11
C CYS A 658 -32.32 15.58 -5.78
N HIS A 659 -32.44 16.55 -4.89
CA HIS A 659 -31.83 16.64 -3.56
C HIS A 659 -30.31 16.53 -3.49
N LYS A 660 -29.61 16.52 -4.64
CA LYS A 660 -28.15 16.58 -4.70
C LYS A 660 -27.65 17.98 -4.38
N ARG A 661 -26.37 18.07 -3.93
CA ARG A 661 -25.72 19.35 -3.69
C ARG A 661 -25.62 20.16 -4.98
N MET A 662 -25.81 21.47 -4.89
CA MET A 662 -25.70 22.39 -6.01
C MET A 662 -24.37 23.13 -6.01
N GLU A 663 -23.87 23.42 -7.19
CA GLU A 663 -22.76 24.36 -7.40
C GLU A 663 -23.30 25.79 -7.54
N MET A 664 -22.58 26.76 -6.99
CA MET A 664 -22.88 28.18 -7.15
C MET A 664 -21.91 28.76 -8.17
N LEU A 665 -22.41 29.17 -9.31
CA LEU A 665 -21.65 29.88 -10.33
C LEU A 665 -21.47 31.34 -9.90
N LEU A 666 -20.22 31.83 -9.95
CA LEU A 666 -19.85 33.18 -9.54
C LEU A 666 -19.76 34.16 -10.73
N LYS A 667 -20.08 33.67 -11.95
CA LYS A 667 -19.96 34.45 -13.17
C LYS A 667 -21.32 35.04 -13.59
N GLY A 668 -21.42 36.36 -13.68
CA GLY A 668 -22.62 37.08 -14.06
C GLY A 668 -22.97 38.21 -13.10
N LYS A 669 -24.02 39.00 -13.41
CA LYS A 669 -24.53 40.06 -12.53
C LYS A 669 -25.09 39.53 -11.21
N GLU A 670 -25.44 38.22 -11.13
CA GLU A 670 -26.01 37.61 -9.97
C GLU A 670 -25.54 36.14 -9.87
N GLU A 671 -25.15 35.72 -8.65
CA GLU A 671 -24.74 34.32 -8.37
C GLU A 671 -25.91 33.34 -8.63
N THR A 672 -25.60 32.21 -9.29
CA THR A 672 -26.63 31.26 -9.71
C THR A 672 -26.28 29.85 -9.23
N PHE A 673 -27.21 29.18 -8.54
CA PHE A 673 -27.10 27.77 -8.22
C PHE A 673 -27.41 26.90 -9.44
N VAL A 674 -26.57 25.91 -9.68
CA VAL A 674 -26.72 24.93 -10.77
C VAL A 674 -26.60 23.53 -10.22
N CYS A 675 -27.49 22.63 -10.61
CA CYS A 675 -27.48 21.22 -10.28
C CYS A 675 -27.11 20.37 -11.49
N GLN A 676 -26.49 19.21 -11.25
CA GLN A 676 -26.19 18.23 -12.29
C GLN A 676 -27.42 17.72 -13.04
N CYS A 677 -28.63 17.79 -12.43
CA CYS A 677 -29.90 17.46 -13.09
C CYS A 677 -30.41 18.54 -14.05
N GLY A 678 -29.63 19.60 -14.29
CA GLY A 678 -30.01 20.72 -15.14
C GLY A 678 -30.80 21.84 -14.43
N TYR A 679 -31.19 21.67 -13.19
CA TYR A 679 -31.89 22.73 -12.42
C TYR A 679 -30.96 23.92 -12.18
N LYS A 680 -31.48 25.13 -12.41
CA LYS A 680 -30.80 26.40 -12.17
C LYS A 680 -31.68 27.33 -11.38
N GLU A 681 -31.11 28.04 -10.40
CA GLU A 681 -31.84 29.00 -9.56
C GLU A 681 -30.91 30.14 -9.16
N LYS A 682 -31.37 31.39 -9.33
CA LYS A 682 -30.61 32.55 -8.88
C LYS A 682 -30.55 32.62 -7.34
N LEU A 683 -29.48 33.23 -6.79
CA LEU A 683 -29.30 33.33 -5.33
C LEU A 683 -30.48 34.06 -4.68
N SER A 684 -31.00 35.14 -5.30
CA SER A 684 -32.19 35.86 -4.83
C SER A 684 -33.43 34.97 -4.77
N SER A 685 -33.68 34.18 -5.82
CA SER A 685 -34.80 33.24 -5.87
C SER A 685 -34.68 32.10 -4.84
N PHE A 686 -33.45 31.60 -4.67
CA PHE A 686 -33.13 30.59 -3.66
C PHE A 686 -33.42 31.12 -2.23
N GLN A 687 -33.01 32.35 -1.95
CA GLN A 687 -33.23 33.00 -0.65
C GLN A 687 -34.73 33.20 -0.41
N ALA A 688 -35.49 33.68 -1.43
CA ALA A 688 -36.93 33.86 -1.36
C ALA A 688 -37.69 32.53 -1.12
N ARG A 689 -37.29 31.46 -1.79
CA ARG A 689 -37.84 30.12 -1.60
C ARG A 689 -37.57 29.61 -0.18
N ARG A 690 -36.33 29.74 0.31
CA ARG A 690 -36.01 29.31 1.68
C ARG A 690 -36.73 30.12 2.76
N ALA A 691 -36.94 31.38 2.53
CA ALA A 691 -37.74 32.22 3.43
C ALA A 691 -39.24 31.75 3.49
N LYS A 692 -39.81 31.31 2.35
CA LYS A 692 -41.16 30.74 2.29
C LYS A 692 -41.25 29.36 2.93
N GLU A 693 -40.20 28.55 2.88
CA GLU A 693 -40.09 27.22 3.49
C GLU A 693 -39.85 27.26 5.02
N GLY A 694 -39.88 28.46 5.65
CA GLY A 694 -39.73 28.63 7.09
C GLY A 694 -38.33 28.38 7.66
N ALA A 695 -37.33 28.21 6.81
CA ALA A 695 -35.93 28.08 7.22
C ALA A 695 -35.34 29.47 7.43
N GLY A 696 -35.54 30.08 8.60
CA GLY A 696 -34.96 31.37 8.99
C GLY A 696 -33.42 31.28 9.01
N VAL A 697 -32.80 31.71 7.91
CA VAL A 697 -31.35 31.89 7.87
C VAL A 697 -31.07 33.37 8.14
N ASN A 698 -30.46 33.67 9.30
CA ASN A 698 -30.07 35.00 9.70
C ASN A 698 -28.98 35.51 8.72
N LYS A 699 -29.06 36.73 8.24
CA LYS A 699 -28.04 37.38 7.36
C LYS A 699 -26.62 37.28 7.91
N ARG A 700 -26.45 37.24 9.22
CA ARG A 700 -25.16 37.00 9.91
C ARG A 700 -24.60 35.61 9.72
N ASP A 701 -25.47 34.63 9.68
CA ASP A 701 -25.05 33.20 9.52
C ASP A 701 -24.68 32.93 8.06
N VAL A 702 -25.32 33.55 7.09
CA VAL A 702 -24.93 33.53 5.68
C VAL A 702 -23.59 34.21 5.48
N GLN A 703 -23.35 35.38 6.08
CA GLN A 703 -22.05 36.04 6.01
C GLN A 703 -20.94 35.29 6.73
N ARG A 704 -21.20 34.68 7.89
CA ARG A 704 -20.24 33.79 8.56
C ARG A 704 -19.93 32.55 7.71
N TYR A 705 -20.94 31.96 7.12
CA TYR A 705 -20.80 30.79 6.26
C TYR A 705 -20.01 31.14 4.98
N LEU A 706 -20.31 32.23 4.32
CA LEU A 706 -19.59 32.71 3.13
C LEU A 706 -18.13 33.11 3.47
N LYS A 707 -17.87 33.74 4.61
CA LYS A 707 -16.51 34.02 5.11
C LYS A 707 -15.76 32.75 5.45
N LYS A 708 -16.43 31.76 6.05
CA LYS A 708 -15.83 30.46 6.37
C LYS A 708 -15.53 29.67 5.08
N GLN A 709 -16.43 29.68 4.11
CA GLN A 709 -16.19 29.06 2.79
C GLN A 709 -15.12 29.79 1.97
N GLN A 710 -15.04 31.14 2.05
CA GLN A 710 -13.95 31.89 1.44
C GLN A 710 -12.60 31.50 2.05
N LYS A 711 -12.54 31.34 3.36
CA LYS A 711 -11.33 30.90 4.07
C LYS A 711 -10.95 29.47 3.70
N GLU A 712 -11.93 28.54 3.65
CA GLU A 712 -11.73 27.14 3.27
C GLU A 712 -11.45 26.95 1.76
N ALA A 713 -11.98 27.80 0.88
CA ALA A 713 -11.69 27.79 -0.56
C ALA A 713 -10.30 28.37 -0.89
N ASN A 714 -9.80 29.26 -0.03
CA ASN A 714 -8.45 29.83 -0.14
C ASN A 714 -7.41 29.05 0.68
N GLU A 715 -7.82 28.08 1.50
CA GLU A 715 -6.88 27.14 2.10
C GLU A 715 -6.36 26.22 1.00
N PRO A 716 -5.04 26.19 0.78
CA PRO A 716 -4.45 25.34 -0.24
C PRO A 716 -4.74 23.87 0.09
N VAL A 717 -5.14 23.11 -0.91
CA VAL A 717 -5.18 21.63 -0.81
C VAL A 717 -3.81 21.17 -0.34
N ASN A 718 -3.80 20.44 0.77
CA ASN A 718 -2.61 20.06 1.52
C ASN A 718 -1.72 19.11 0.68
N ASN A 719 -0.93 19.66 -0.22
CA ASN A 719 0.18 19.01 -0.89
C ASN A 719 1.41 19.89 -0.77
N ALA A 720 2.59 19.31 -0.85
CA ALA A 720 3.87 20.00 -0.67
C ALA A 720 4.02 21.27 -1.54
N PHE A 721 3.30 21.33 -2.66
CA PHE A 721 3.27 22.47 -3.57
C PHE A 721 2.40 23.64 -3.05
N ALA A 722 1.28 23.32 -2.40
CA ALA A 722 0.44 24.33 -1.78
C ALA A 722 1.12 24.94 -0.53
N GLN A 723 1.92 24.16 0.19
CA GLN A 723 2.77 24.66 1.28
C GLN A 723 3.90 25.57 0.76
N ALA A 724 4.53 25.21 -0.36
CA ALA A 724 5.56 26.06 -0.98
C ALA A 724 5.01 27.41 -1.49
N LEU A 725 3.72 27.47 -1.86
CA LEU A 725 3.06 28.70 -2.29
C LEU A 725 2.51 29.56 -1.12
N SER A 726 2.24 28.95 0.05
CA SER A 726 1.71 29.70 1.21
C SER A 726 2.76 30.53 1.95
N GLY A 727 4.06 30.32 1.66
CA GLY A 727 5.17 31.08 2.23
C GLY A 727 5.55 32.35 1.49
N ILE A 728 4.95 32.65 0.33
CA ILE A 728 5.24 33.86 -0.44
C ILE A 728 4.29 34.95 0.02
N LYS A 729 4.75 35.79 0.94
CA LYS A 729 4.18 37.14 1.15
C LYS A 729 4.50 37.96 -0.10
N LEU A 730 3.47 38.36 -0.80
CA LEU A 730 3.56 39.40 -1.81
C LEU A 730 3.43 40.72 -1.06
N ASP A 731 4.52 41.51 -1.00
CA ASP A 731 4.49 42.94 -0.78
C ASP A 731 3.93 43.62 -2.03
#